data_8b8a82314d3f72a7cc749be69a0d040b
#
_entry.id   8b8a82314d3f72a7cc749be69a0d040b
#
_cell.length_a   1.000
_cell.length_b   1.000
_cell.length_c   1.000
_cell.angle_alpha   90.00
_cell.angle_beta   90.00
_cell.angle_gamma   90.00
#
_symmetry.space_group_name_H-M   'P 1'
#
loop_
_entity.id
_entity.type
_entity.pdbx_description
1 polymer ?
#
loop_
_entity_poly.entity_id
_entity_poly.type
_entity_poly.pdbx_seq_one_letter_code
_entity_poly.pdbx_strand_id
1 'polypeptide(L)'
;MIELNTTYSMALRETKVTPFRQDAGILGRVLARRAFSWAMLLFLIGAAPVLAQQSIVRGTVVAEEDGEPIQGVNVALYLGEELITGTASGSDGIYALAEIPAGVYTMRATFIGFATWEQELDIGAADRRIINIVLAEGETELDEVVVEADSDSGMARVLAGQTTVRPADVERIPSPDVSGDLVNYLTTVPGIVSIGDRGGQLFIRGGEPWQNLVLLDGMWVYQPFHILGFFSSFPSDILQQVDIYAGGFTSQYGGRISSVIDIKSRNGDKRGYAGSASVAPFVSGFTLEGPIADNIVSFLVSYRESVIDQGAARLVDDELPFEFDDFFAKTHAYVNANTQLSLSLLRTNDRGSVFEGNDLEEPEFVEWENRAASARYLVFPRAFPIMAEFIISGSRLKSSQTGLTEEVRFSKLSSVNTTVNVTHFHRNSEVRWGLFARTLELQSSLDGLYQGFFYRKEYATEVGAYLEPEFMLPWGWQVRAGLRIHSFPSQDSGFLEPRFRAVKVRERDEFTLAAGIFHQEIVGLTDRRDAAGVFTAWTTSTFDQGVPEAIHAIAGYRRAVSRRLEISLETYAKKLNNLFIPEWTAYPRFTTRIQPAEGRVLGADVRVEYRQGVFSGFVTYGLSNVRYTAQQDALELWYGSSELDFRPPHDRRHQVNAVASLDLKPFDIDVRWQFGSGLPYSRALGFDGFMVVDGNLDVFDEPGNRRVIYEEPYNGILPTYHRLDITIERDVILSGNARLKALAGVINMYDRQNLFYLDVFTLRRVDQLPFIPTFGLKLEYD
;
A
#
# COMPACT_ATOMS: atom_id res chain seq x y z
N MET A 1 -4.48 7.78 76.04
CA MET A 1 -3.36 7.69 77.02
C MET A 1 -2.74 6.33 76.84
N ILE A 2 -1.45 6.34 76.50
CA ILE A 2 -0.43 5.33 76.38
C ILE A 2 -0.05 5.04 74.96
N GLU A 3 1.03 5.72 74.54
CA GLU A 3 1.94 5.43 73.48
C GLU A 3 2.71 4.12 73.68
N LEU A 4 3.01 3.41 72.65
CA LEU A 4 4.19 2.55 72.61
C LEU A 4 4.83 2.59 71.20
N ASN A 5 5.87 3.39 71.14
CA ASN A 5 6.91 3.37 70.11
C ASN A 5 7.67 2.03 70.13
N THR A 6 7.85 1.41 68.99
CA THR A 6 8.92 0.42 68.80
C THR A 6 9.57 0.61 67.44
N THR A 7 10.71 1.25 67.48
CA THR A 7 11.66 1.46 66.39
C THR A 7 12.36 0.13 66.07
N TYR A 8 12.22 -0.41 64.84
CA TYR A 8 13.15 -1.42 64.31
C TYR A 8 14.00 -0.79 63.21
N SER A 9 15.25 -0.53 63.54
CA SER A 9 16.36 -0.20 62.64
C SER A 9 16.80 -1.47 61.92
N MET A 10 16.62 -1.56 60.64
CA MET A 10 17.28 -2.55 59.81
C MET A 10 18.28 -1.85 58.89
N ALA A 11 19.58 -2.12 59.16
CA ALA A 11 20.69 -1.59 58.41
C ALA A 11 20.68 -2.14 56.96
N LEU A 12 20.43 -1.28 55.99
CA LEU A 12 20.67 -1.54 54.59
C LEU A 12 22.21 -1.40 54.30
N ARG A 13 22.84 -2.50 53.97
CA ARG A 13 24.17 -2.50 53.35
C ARG A 13 24.04 -1.89 51.97
N GLU A 14 24.59 -0.71 51.79
CA GLU A 14 24.87 -0.14 50.47
C GLU A 14 25.95 -0.97 49.75
N THR A 15 25.51 -1.74 48.75
CA THR A 15 26.42 -2.24 47.74
C THR A 15 26.61 -1.14 46.69
N LYS A 16 27.79 -0.51 46.68
CA LYS A 16 28.21 0.40 45.61
C LYS A 16 28.26 -0.35 44.32
N VAL A 17 27.25 -0.14 43.46
CA VAL A 17 27.31 -0.49 42.04
C VAL A 17 27.98 0.67 41.31
N THR A 18 29.17 0.42 40.77
CA THR A 18 29.96 1.36 39.99
C THR A 18 29.22 1.75 38.70
N PRO A 19 29.13 3.03 38.35
CA PRO A 19 28.54 3.47 37.09
C PRO A 19 29.55 3.37 35.94
N PHE A 20 29.65 2.26 35.26
CA PHE A 20 30.58 2.08 34.14
C PHE A 20 29.92 1.84 32.80
N ARG A 21 28.69 2.31 32.56
CA ARG A 21 28.01 2.15 31.27
C ARG A 21 27.38 3.42 30.68
N GLN A 22 27.46 4.58 31.32
CA GLN A 22 26.84 5.81 30.78
C GLN A 22 27.73 6.60 29.81
N ASP A 23 29.05 6.48 29.86
CA ASP A 23 29.96 7.31 29.05
C ASP A 23 30.09 6.83 27.58
N ALA A 24 29.92 5.56 27.31
CA ALA A 24 29.93 5.05 25.93
C ALA A 24 28.72 5.49 25.08
N GLY A 25 27.56 5.69 25.74
CA GLY A 25 26.34 6.16 25.07
C GLY A 25 26.42 7.64 24.67
N ILE A 26 27.01 8.49 25.47
CA ILE A 26 27.12 9.94 25.20
C ILE A 26 28.13 10.20 24.08
N LEU A 27 29.27 9.52 24.08
CA LEU A 27 30.29 9.64 23.02
C LEU A 27 29.74 9.13 21.67
N GLY A 28 28.98 8.02 21.67
CA GLY A 28 28.31 7.50 20.49
C GLY A 28 27.26 8.47 19.92
N ARG A 29 26.47 9.12 20.78
CA ARG A 29 25.45 10.11 20.38
C ARG A 29 26.06 11.40 19.82
N VAL A 30 27.14 11.89 20.38
CA VAL A 30 27.87 13.07 19.87
C VAL A 30 28.56 12.78 18.56
N LEU A 31 29.14 11.59 18.40
CA LEU A 31 29.73 11.12 17.14
C LEU A 31 28.66 10.92 16.05
N ALA A 32 27.51 10.36 16.39
CA ALA A 32 26.40 10.19 15.46
C ALA A 32 25.84 11.55 15.00
N ARG A 33 25.67 12.53 15.90
CA ARG A 33 25.23 13.91 15.54
C ARG A 33 26.24 14.60 14.63
N ARG A 34 27.54 14.49 14.94
CA ARG A 34 28.59 15.06 14.09
C ARG A 34 28.70 14.33 12.75
N ALA A 35 28.61 13.00 12.74
CA ALA A 35 28.59 12.20 11.52
C ALA A 35 27.37 12.54 10.65
N PHE A 36 26.18 12.73 11.24
CA PHE A 36 24.97 13.17 10.54
C PHE A 36 25.15 14.56 9.92
N SER A 37 25.67 15.52 10.68
CA SER A 37 25.93 16.87 10.17
C SER A 37 26.98 16.89 9.05
N TRP A 38 28.05 16.10 9.18
CA TRP A 38 29.08 15.95 8.16
C TRP A 38 28.58 15.17 6.93
N ALA A 39 27.76 14.13 7.12
CA ALA A 39 27.14 13.40 6.02
C ALA A 39 26.15 14.29 5.25
N MET A 40 25.37 15.11 5.94
CA MET A 40 24.48 16.09 5.33
C MET A 40 25.27 17.20 4.58
N LEU A 41 26.40 17.65 5.13
CA LEU A 41 27.27 18.64 4.48
C LEU A 41 27.98 18.02 3.26
N LEU A 42 28.50 16.81 3.36
CA LEU A 42 29.08 16.06 2.24
C LEU A 42 28.04 15.72 1.18
N PHE A 43 26.80 15.45 1.58
CA PHE A 43 25.67 15.25 0.69
C PHE A 43 25.36 16.52 -0.11
N LEU A 44 25.35 17.68 0.56
CA LEU A 44 25.13 19.00 -0.11
C LEU A 44 26.31 19.38 -1.04
N ILE A 45 27.52 19.00 -0.70
CA ILE A 45 28.73 19.27 -1.51
C ILE A 45 28.83 18.27 -2.67
N GLY A 46 28.50 16.97 -2.43
CA GLY A 46 28.52 15.94 -3.46
C GLY A 46 27.40 16.03 -4.49
N ALA A 47 26.31 16.74 -4.15
CA ALA A 47 25.22 17.04 -5.06
C ALA A 47 25.51 18.26 -5.98
N ALA A 48 26.70 18.89 -5.85
CA ALA A 48 27.12 19.95 -6.79
C ALA A 48 27.35 19.29 -8.17
N PRO A 49 26.51 19.53 -9.20
CA PRO A 49 26.67 18.87 -10.47
C PRO A 49 27.98 19.34 -11.12
N VAL A 50 28.73 18.37 -11.64
CA VAL A 50 29.67 18.68 -12.70
C VAL A 50 28.82 19.23 -13.85
N LEU A 51 28.79 20.54 -14.00
CA LEU A 51 28.07 21.27 -15.05
C LEU A 51 28.76 21.01 -16.40
N ALA A 52 28.65 19.76 -16.88
CA ALA A 52 29.01 19.46 -18.25
C ALA A 52 27.96 20.13 -19.18
N GLN A 53 28.41 20.71 -20.26
CA GLN A 53 27.57 21.24 -21.35
C GLN A 53 26.94 20.04 -22.09
N GLN A 54 25.84 19.53 -21.55
CA GLN A 54 25.15 18.36 -22.11
C GLN A 54 23.86 18.77 -22.80
N SER A 55 23.61 18.23 -23.98
CA SER A 55 22.33 18.38 -24.68
C SER A 55 21.32 17.40 -24.10
N ILE A 56 20.10 17.86 -23.87
CA ILE A 56 19.00 17.06 -23.34
C ILE A 56 17.69 17.43 -24.05
N VAL A 57 16.92 16.39 -24.43
CA VAL A 57 15.53 16.51 -24.87
C VAL A 57 14.65 15.80 -23.84
N ARG A 58 13.65 16.48 -23.35
CA ARG A 58 12.74 15.96 -22.33
C ARG A 58 11.34 16.53 -22.52
N GLY A 59 10.34 15.93 -21.92
CA GLY A 59 8.97 16.36 -22.04
C GLY A 59 8.00 15.36 -21.46
N THR A 60 6.74 15.52 -21.80
CA THR A 60 5.66 14.60 -21.46
C THR A 60 5.07 13.98 -22.71
N VAL A 61 4.62 12.74 -22.61
CA VAL A 61 3.82 12.05 -23.62
C VAL A 61 2.41 11.93 -23.09
N VAL A 62 1.42 12.40 -23.83
CA VAL A 62 0.02 12.36 -23.48
C VAL A 62 -0.82 11.80 -24.64
N ALA A 63 -1.99 11.25 -24.32
CA ALA A 63 -2.96 10.83 -25.32
C ALA A 63 -3.62 12.06 -25.99
N GLU A 64 -3.99 11.92 -27.26
CA GLU A 64 -4.69 12.97 -27.97
C GLU A 64 -6.14 13.10 -27.51
N GLU A 65 -6.77 12.03 -27.11
CA GLU A 65 -8.17 11.98 -26.75
C GLU A 65 -8.50 12.82 -25.52
N ASP A 66 -7.84 12.57 -24.41
CA ASP A 66 -8.15 13.15 -23.07
C ASP A 66 -7.01 14.00 -22.48
N GLY A 67 -5.81 13.95 -23.08
CA GLY A 67 -4.61 14.64 -22.57
C GLY A 67 -3.99 13.98 -21.35
N GLU A 68 -4.37 12.72 -21.01
CA GLU A 68 -3.78 11.96 -19.93
C GLU A 68 -2.37 11.47 -20.29
N PRO A 69 -1.46 11.39 -19.31
CA PRO A 69 -0.10 10.95 -19.56
C PRO A 69 -0.05 9.44 -19.85
N ILE A 70 0.72 9.07 -20.88
CA ILE A 70 0.92 7.68 -21.28
C ILE A 70 2.25 7.17 -20.74
N GLN A 71 2.21 6.12 -19.91
CA GLN A 71 3.38 5.43 -19.41
C GLN A 71 3.88 4.37 -20.39
N GLY A 72 5.23 4.20 -20.46
CA GLY A 72 5.85 3.13 -21.21
C GLY A 72 5.95 3.40 -22.71
N VAL A 73 5.68 4.63 -23.16
CA VAL A 73 5.91 5.05 -24.52
C VAL A 73 7.41 4.99 -24.80
N ASN A 74 7.80 4.26 -25.82
CA ASN A 74 9.19 4.22 -26.25
C ASN A 74 9.53 5.48 -27.04
N VAL A 75 10.40 6.33 -26.48
CA VAL A 75 10.87 7.56 -27.11
C VAL A 75 12.34 7.40 -27.46
N ALA A 76 12.67 7.48 -28.75
CA ALA A 76 14.01 7.19 -29.26
C ALA A 76 14.48 8.23 -30.29
N LEU A 77 15.79 8.42 -30.37
CA LEU A 77 16.46 9.26 -31.36
C LEU A 77 17.25 8.37 -32.32
N TYR A 78 17.06 8.60 -33.64
CA TYR A 78 17.72 7.88 -34.71
C TYR A 78 18.56 8.83 -35.57
N LEU A 79 19.74 8.39 -35.97
CA LEU A 79 20.55 9.01 -37.02
C LEU A 79 20.43 8.14 -38.28
N GLY A 80 19.51 8.52 -39.19
CA GLY A 80 19.07 7.60 -40.23
C GLY A 80 18.31 6.43 -39.64
N GLU A 81 18.83 5.19 -39.77
CA GLU A 81 18.26 3.98 -39.18
C GLU A 81 18.96 3.55 -37.86
N GLU A 82 20.07 4.20 -37.48
CA GLU A 82 20.86 3.84 -36.32
C GLU A 82 20.25 4.47 -35.04
N LEU A 83 19.93 3.63 -34.06
CA LEU A 83 19.46 4.06 -32.73
C LEU A 83 20.63 4.69 -31.93
N ILE A 84 20.51 5.95 -31.62
CA ILE A 84 21.51 6.70 -30.83
C ILE A 84 21.23 6.62 -29.32
N THR A 85 19.98 6.85 -28.93
CA THR A 85 19.53 6.78 -27.53
C THR A 85 18.02 6.63 -27.47
N GLY A 86 17.51 6.02 -26.41
CA GLY A 86 16.08 5.85 -26.20
C GLY A 86 15.74 5.72 -24.71
N THR A 87 14.50 5.98 -24.37
CA THR A 87 13.94 5.84 -23.02
C THR A 87 12.46 5.52 -23.10
N ALA A 88 11.89 4.99 -22.02
CA ALA A 88 10.45 4.85 -21.87
C ALA A 88 9.89 5.96 -20.99
N SER A 89 8.69 6.45 -21.31
CA SER A 89 8.01 7.43 -20.45
C SER A 89 7.62 6.81 -19.10
N GLY A 90 7.75 7.61 -18.02
CA GLY A 90 7.34 7.25 -16.67
C GLY A 90 5.82 7.31 -16.45
N SER A 91 5.37 7.08 -15.23
CA SER A 91 3.95 7.12 -14.83
C SER A 91 3.25 8.45 -15.13
N ASP A 92 3.98 9.56 -15.06
CA ASP A 92 3.47 10.89 -15.41
C ASP A 92 3.66 11.23 -16.90
N GLY A 93 3.91 10.23 -17.75
CA GLY A 93 4.24 10.43 -19.15
C GLY A 93 5.61 11.09 -19.41
N ILE A 94 6.40 11.31 -18.36
CA ILE A 94 7.66 12.06 -18.43
C ILE A 94 8.75 11.20 -19.06
N TYR A 95 9.48 11.78 -20.00
CA TYR A 95 10.68 11.18 -20.60
C TYR A 95 11.85 12.16 -20.62
N ALA A 96 13.07 11.65 -20.64
CA ALA A 96 14.28 12.43 -20.82
C ALA A 96 15.35 11.64 -21.58
N LEU A 97 15.88 12.26 -22.64
CA LEU A 97 17.01 11.77 -23.44
C LEU A 97 18.17 12.75 -23.18
N ALA A 98 19.20 12.31 -22.48
CA ALA A 98 20.32 13.13 -22.05
C ALA A 98 21.62 12.77 -22.81
N GLU A 99 22.60 13.67 -22.76
CA GLU A 99 23.94 13.48 -23.37
C GLU A 99 23.89 13.20 -24.88
N ILE A 100 22.99 13.89 -25.57
CA ILE A 100 22.81 13.72 -27.01
C ILE A 100 23.94 14.47 -27.72
N PRO A 101 24.72 13.81 -28.62
CA PRO A 101 25.69 14.49 -29.46
C PRO A 101 25.02 15.55 -30.36
N ALA A 102 25.76 16.57 -30.80
CA ALA A 102 25.23 17.52 -31.77
C ALA A 102 25.01 16.81 -33.13
N GLY A 103 23.86 17.05 -33.77
CA GLY A 103 23.48 16.40 -35.02
C GLY A 103 22.00 16.57 -35.36
N VAL A 104 21.63 16.09 -36.54
CA VAL A 104 20.22 16.06 -36.97
C VAL A 104 19.68 14.65 -36.80
N TYR A 105 18.62 14.50 -36.03
CA TYR A 105 18.05 13.23 -35.63
C TYR A 105 16.56 13.16 -35.97
N THR A 106 16.06 11.96 -36.21
CA THR A 106 14.63 11.66 -36.21
C THR A 106 14.25 11.17 -34.82
N MET A 107 13.42 11.95 -34.12
CA MET A 107 12.82 11.53 -32.87
C MET A 107 11.54 10.76 -33.14
N ARG A 108 11.39 9.58 -32.56
CA ARG A 108 10.23 8.70 -32.73
C ARG A 108 9.66 8.30 -31.38
N ALA A 109 8.32 8.39 -31.27
CA ALA A 109 7.59 7.87 -30.11
C ALA A 109 6.60 6.79 -30.58
N THR A 110 6.67 5.61 -29.94
CA THR A 110 5.84 4.45 -30.29
C THR A 110 5.21 3.82 -29.05
N PHE A 111 3.93 3.47 -29.17
CA PHE A 111 3.20 2.73 -28.15
C PHE A 111 2.10 1.88 -28.79
N ILE A 112 1.78 0.73 -28.19
CA ILE A 112 0.75 -0.19 -28.72
C ILE A 112 -0.61 0.49 -28.65
N GLY A 113 -1.38 0.46 -29.75
CA GLY A 113 -2.70 1.11 -29.83
C GLY A 113 -2.65 2.58 -30.25
N PHE A 114 -1.46 3.15 -30.46
CA PHE A 114 -1.29 4.54 -30.87
C PHE A 114 -0.51 4.65 -32.19
N ALA A 115 -0.81 5.69 -32.95
CA ALA A 115 -0.05 6.05 -34.14
C ALA A 115 1.36 6.45 -33.78
N THR A 116 2.36 6.03 -34.57
CA THR A 116 3.74 6.43 -34.39
C THR A 116 3.88 7.93 -34.62
N TRP A 117 4.47 8.63 -33.64
CA TRP A 117 4.80 10.05 -33.76
C TRP A 117 6.27 10.21 -34.14
N GLU A 118 6.55 11.08 -35.10
CA GLU A 118 7.92 11.37 -35.55
C GLU A 118 8.15 12.88 -35.74
N GLN A 119 9.36 13.32 -35.39
CA GLN A 119 9.81 14.69 -35.62
C GLN A 119 11.31 14.74 -35.90
N GLU A 120 11.73 15.50 -36.90
CA GLU A 120 13.13 15.81 -37.14
C GLU A 120 13.62 16.91 -36.19
N LEU A 121 14.79 16.69 -35.60
CA LEU A 121 15.39 17.58 -34.60
C LEU A 121 16.85 17.86 -34.95
N ASP A 122 17.17 19.16 -35.10
CA ASP A 122 18.56 19.61 -35.16
C ASP A 122 19.00 20.01 -33.74
N ILE A 123 19.91 19.21 -33.15
CA ILE A 123 20.38 19.35 -31.76
C ILE A 123 21.79 19.94 -31.78
N GLY A 124 21.93 21.15 -31.25
CA GLY A 124 23.22 21.81 -31.08
C GLY A 124 23.97 21.36 -29.83
N ALA A 125 25.21 21.81 -29.68
CA ALA A 125 25.98 21.55 -28.46
C ALA A 125 25.35 22.25 -27.26
N ALA A 126 25.15 21.53 -26.16
CA ALA A 126 24.49 21.99 -24.93
C ALA A 126 23.03 22.48 -25.10
N ASP A 127 22.35 21.95 -26.11
CA ASP A 127 20.94 22.24 -26.38
C ASP A 127 20.02 21.60 -25.34
N ARG A 128 19.01 22.34 -24.88
CA ARG A 128 18.09 21.90 -23.84
C ARG A 128 16.67 22.17 -24.27
N ARG A 129 16.02 21.12 -24.81
CA ARG A 129 14.68 21.22 -25.37
C ARG A 129 13.65 20.54 -24.51
N ILE A 130 12.46 21.11 -24.49
CA ILE A 130 11.25 20.51 -23.95
C ILE A 130 10.33 20.25 -25.14
N ILE A 131 10.01 18.99 -25.38
CA ILE A 131 9.13 18.55 -26.45
C ILE A 131 8.04 17.70 -25.81
N ASN A 132 6.82 18.21 -25.80
CA ASN A 132 5.67 17.46 -25.34
C ASN A 132 5.06 16.74 -26.55
N ILE A 133 4.89 15.43 -26.41
CA ILE A 133 4.41 14.53 -27.47
C ILE A 133 2.94 14.25 -27.21
N VAL A 134 2.13 14.34 -28.25
CA VAL A 134 0.72 13.97 -28.23
C VAL A 134 0.57 12.79 -29.18
N LEU A 135 0.14 11.64 -28.66
CA LEU A 135 -0.10 10.42 -29.43
C LEU A 135 -1.59 10.30 -29.76
N ALA A 136 -1.91 10.21 -31.04
CA ALA A 136 -3.24 9.88 -31.52
C ALA A 136 -3.47 8.37 -31.44
N GLU A 137 -4.69 7.92 -31.14
CA GLU A 137 -5.07 6.53 -31.32
C GLU A 137 -4.93 6.14 -32.80
N GLY A 138 -4.43 4.95 -33.06
CA GLY A 138 -4.20 4.43 -34.39
C GLY A 138 -4.24 2.92 -34.39
N GLU A 139 -4.88 2.35 -35.42
CA GLU A 139 -4.67 0.96 -35.76
C GLU A 139 -3.22 0.83 -36.18
N THR A 140 -2.38 0.31 -35.27
CA THR A 140 -1.08 -0.18 -35.69
C THR A 140 -1.36 -1.43 -36.53
N GLU A 141 -1.44 -1.29 -37.87
CA GLU A 141 -1.22 -2.43 -38.72
C GLU A 141 0.12 -3.02 -38.30
N LEU A 142 0.08 -4.17 -37.66
CA LEU A 142 1.24 -5.01 -37.42
C LEU A 142 1.69 -5.53 -38.76
N ASP A 143 2.24 -4.66 -39.62
CA ASP A 143 3.21 -5.12 -40.59
C ASP A 143 4.23 -5.91 -39.79
N GLU A 144 4.53 -7.10 -40.30
CA GLU A 144 5.47 -8.06 -39.73
C GLU A 144 6.87 -7.43 -39.60
N VAL A 145 6.96 -6.43 -38.71
CA VAL A 145 8.24 -6.00 -38.18
C VAL A 145 8.69 -7.19 -37.34
N VAL A 146 9.53 -8.00 -37.94
CA VAL A 146 10.46 -8.85 -37.19
C VAL A 146 11.21 -7.91 -36.27
N VAL A 147 10.62 -7.65 -35.09
CA VAL A 147 11.36 -7.12 -33.97
C VAL A 147 12.28 -8.28 -33.60
N GLU A 148 13.46 -8.32 -34.20
CA GLU A 148 14.60 -8.87 -33.51
C GLU A 148 14.56 -8.14 -32.18
N ALA A 149 14.24 -8.88 -31.15
CA ALA A 149 14.15 -8.37 -29.78
C ALA A 149 15.58 -7.95 -29.39
N ASP A 150 15.97 -6.76 -29.83
CA ASP A 150 16.95 -6.02 -29.09
C ASP A 150 16.31 -5.69 -27.76
N SER A 151 16.78 -6.37 -26.75
CA SER A 151 16.27 -6.51 -25.39
C SER A 151 16.20 -5.19 -24.60
N ASP A 152 16.32 -4.06 -25.25
CA ASP A 152 16.34 -2.73 -24.63
C ASP A 152 15.07 -1.89 -24.85
N SER A 153 14.11 -2.37 -25.67
CA SER A 153 12.94 -1.58 -26.03
C SER A 153 11.72 -1.93 -25.17
N GLY A 154 11.42 -1.10 -24.19
CA GLY A 154 10.03 -0.78 -23.84
C GLY A 154 9.26 -1.72 -22.93
N MET A 155 9.80 -2.80 -22.37
CA MET A 155 9.15 -3.46 -21.24
C MET A 155 9.27 -2.56 -20.03
N ALA A 156 8.14 -2.18 -19.43
CA ALA A 156 8.13 -1.57 -18.11
C ALA A 156 9.01 -2.43 -17.19
N ARG A 157 10.15 -1.88 -16.75
CA ARG A 157 11.15 -2.63 -15.98
C ARG A 157 10.51 -3.01 -14.65
N VAL A 158 10.04 -4.24 -14.52
CA VAL A 158 9.57 -4.78 -13.26
C VAL A 158 10.80 -4.98 -12.39
N LEU A 159 10.86 -4.21 -11.32
CA LEU A 159 11.92 -4.33 -10.32
C LEU A 159 11.51 -5.38 -9.27
N ALA A 160 12.46 -6.10 -8.68
CA ALA A 160 12.19 -7.10 -7.64
C ALA A 160 11.23 -6.56 -6.57
N GLY A 161 10.17 -7.29 -6.27
CA GLY A 161 9.14 -6.89 -5.31
C GLY A 161 8.22 -5.77 -5.79
N GLN A 162 8.29 -5.32 -7.04
CA GLN A 162 7.41 -4.30 -7.61
C GLN A 162 6.42 -4.92 -8.60
N THR A 163 5.15 -4.56 -8.47
CA THR A 163 4.08 -4.85 -9.43
C THR A 163 3.37 -3.55 -9.75
N THR A 164 3.22 -3.25 -11.03
CA THR A 164 2.45 -2.09 -11.50
C THR A 164 1.09 -2.56 -12.00
N VAL A 165 0.02 -1.92 -11.53
CA VAL A 165 -1.38 -2.23 -11.84
C VAL A 165 -1.99 -1.06 -12.58
N ARG A 166 -2.73 -1.34 -13.63
CA ARG A 166 -3.49 -0.37 -14.42
C ARG A 166 -4.99 -0.55 -14.20
N PRO A 167 -5.83 0.44 -14.49
CA PRO A 167 -7.28 0.31 -14.37
C PRO A 167 -7.85 -0.92 -15.09
N ALA A 168 -7.42 -1.18 -16.32
CA ALA A 168 -7.83 -2.36 -17.10
C ALA A 168 -7.47 -3.71 -16.46
N ASP A 169 -6.46 -3.77 -15.58
CA ASP A 169 -6.14 -4.97 -14.82
C ASP A 169 -7.09 -5.16 -13.64
N VAL A 170 -7.57 -4.05 -13.05
CA VAL A 170 -8.54 -4.04 -11.95
C VAL A 170 -9.93 -4.46 -12.45
N GLU A 171 -10.39 -3.94 -13.57
CA GLU A 171 -11.69 -4.23 -14.16
C GLU A 171 -11.90 -5.72 -14.51
N ARG A 172 -10.85 -6.44 -14.88
CA ARG A 172 -10.89 -7.88 -15.19
C ARG A 172 -11.07 -8.79 -13.98
N ILE A 173 -11.08 -8.25 -12.77
CA ILE A 173 -11.26 -9.06 -11.57
C ILE A 173 -12.72 -9.00 -11.13
N PRO A 174 -13.41 -10.15 -11.08
CA PRO A 174 -14.79 -10.18 -10.59
C PRO A 174 -14.98 -9.42 -9.29
N SER A 175 -15.89 -8.46 -9.30
CA SER A 175 -16.15 -7.51 -8.22
C SER A 175 -17.68 -7.31 -8.07
N PRO A 176 -18.17 -6.97 -6.86
CA PRO A 176 -19.54 -6.53 -6.69
C PRO A 176 -19.81 -5.11 -7.23
N ASP A 177 -18.77 -4.37 -7.60
CA ASP A 177 -18.85 -3.06 -8.26
C ASP A 177 -18.63 -3.22 -9.77
N VAL A 178 -19.47 -2.54 -10.57
CA VAL A 178 -19.40 -2.55 -12.04
C VAL A 178 -18.13 -1.89 -12.59
N SER A 179 -17.47 -1.03 -11.82
CA SER A 179 -16.21 -0.41 -12.18
C SER A 179 -14.99 -1.23 -11.73
N GLY A 180 -15.19 -2.35 -10.99
CA GLY A 180 -14.12 -3.06 -10.32
C GLY A 180 -13.60 -2.32 -9.09
N ASP A 181 -12.75 -2.95 -8.30
CA ASP A 181 -12.11 -2.31 -7.15
C ASP A 181 -10.67 -2.79 -6.95
N LEU A 182 -9.78 -1.88 -6.56
CA LEU A 182 -8.36 -2.13 -6.38
C LEU A 182 -8.06 -3.26 -5.39
N VAL A 183 -8.83 -3.39 -4.30
CA VAL A 183 -8.61 -4.42 -3.29
C VAL A 183 -8.81 -5.82 -3.86
N ASN A 184 -9.77 -5.98 -4.78
CA ASN A 184 -10.01 -7.27 -5.44
C ASN A 184 -8.81 -7.70 -6.28
N TYR A 185 -8.17 -6.77 -6.98
CA TYR A 185 -6.92 -7.05 -7.69
C TYR A 185 -5.77 -7.34 -6.71
N LEU A 186 -5.58 -6.52 -5.67
CA LEU A 186 -4.50 -6.68 -4.70
C LEU A 186 -4.49 -8.08 -4.09
N THR A 187 -5.66 -8.64 -3.79
CA THR A 187 -5.75 -10.00 -3.23
C THR A 187 -5.42 -11.12 -4.22
N THR A 188 -5.26 -10.82 -5.53
CA THR A 188 -4.73 -11.78 -6.53
C THR A 188 -3.20 -11.78 -6.57
N VAL A 189 -2.55 -10.72 -6.06
CA VAL A 189 -1.09 -10.63 -6.01
C VAL A 189 -0.55 -11.62 -4.97
N PRO A 190 0.39 -12.52 -5.34
CA PRO A 190 0.92 -13.48 -4.40
C PRO A 190 1.61 -12.77 -3.22
N GLY A 191 1.46 -13.36 -2.03
CA GLY A 191 2.01 -12.78 -0.80
C GLY A 191 1.17 -11.64 -0.20
N ILE A 192 0.08 -11.21 -0.84
CA ILE A 192 -0.92 -10.31 -0.25
C ILE A 192 -2.07 -11.16 0.28
N VAL A 193 -2.26 -11.12 1.60
CA VAL A 193 -3.28 -11.90 2.30
C VAL A 193 -4.38 -10.96 2.80
N SER A 194 -5.62 -11.21 2.39
CA SER A 194 -6.81 -10.68 3.05
C SER A 194 -7.33 -11.71 4.05
N ILE A 195 -7.84 -11.28 5.18
CA ILE A 195 -8.51 -12.18 6.15
C ILE A 195 -9.88 -12.61 5.67
N GLY A 196 -10.42 -11.98 4.64
CA GLY A 196 -11.68 -12.35 4.01
C GLY A 196 -12.52 -11.16 3.59
N ASP A 197 -13.83 -11.38 3.52
CA ASP A 197 -14.81 -10.42 3.00
C ASP A 197 -15.16 -9.31 4.00
N ARG A 198 -14.74 -9.44 5.25
CA ARG A 198 -14.93 -8.47 6.34
C ARG A 198 -13.56 -8.05 6.87
N GLY A 199 -13.47 -6.83 7.39
CA GLY A 199 -12.27 -6.35 8.08
C GLY A 199 -11.34 -5.44 7.27
N GLY A 200 -11.41 -5.38 5.95
CA GLY A 200 -10.71 -4.40 5.09
C GLY A 200 -9.20 -4.26 5.32
N GLN A 201 -8.51 -5.34 5.73
CA GLN A 201 -7.09 -5.31 6.07
C GLN A 201 -6.28 -6.21 5.16
N LEU A 202 -5.15 -5.69 4.67
CA LEU A 202 -4.20 -6.43 3.83
C LEU A 202 -2.88 -6.64 4.55
N PHE A 203 -2.48 -7.89 4.63
CA PHE A 203 -1.18 -8.33 5.15
C PHE A 203 -0.26 -8.66 3.98
N ILE A 204 0.88 -7.96 3.89
CA ILE A 204 1.75 -8.08 2.72
C ILE A 204 3.06 -8.76 3.11
N ARG A 205 3.28 -9.98 2.59
CA ARG A 205 4.45 -10.81 2.88
C ARG A 205 4.77 -10.84 4.37
N GLY A 206 3.78 -11.24 5.17
CA GLY A 206 3.88 -11.38 6.61
C GLY A 206 3.93 -10.06 7.39
N GLY A 207 3.82 -8.92 6.74
CA GLY A 207 3.69 -7.63 7.39
C GLY A 207 2.23 -7.30 7.69
N GLU A 208 2.02 -6.57 8.77
CA GLU A 208 0.69 -6.14 9.22
C GLU A 208 0.20 -4.89 8.49
N PRO A 209 -1.11 -4.60 8.48
CA PRO A 209 -1.68 -3.47 7.75
C PRO A 209 -1.03 -2.13 8.11
N TRP A 210 -0.76 -1.88 9.38
CA TRP A 210 -0.12 -0.65 9.86
C TRP A 210 1.37 -0.53 9.47
N GLN A 211 1.99 -1.61 8.97
CA GLN A 211 3.37 -1.64 8.47
C GLN A 211 3.46 -1.32 6.97
N ASN A 212 2.33 -1.14 6.30
CA ASN A 212 2.26 -0.79 4.89
C ASN A 212 2.14 0.72 4.72
N LEU A 213 2.82 1.28 3.74
CA LEU A 213 2.66 2.66 3.30
C LEU A 213 1.68 2.69 2.13
N VAL A 214 0.56 3.39 2.29
CA VAL A 214 -0.36 3.64 1.18
C VAL A 214 -0.39 5.13 0.89
N LEU A 215 -0.11 5.47 -0.35
CA LEU A 215 -0.07 6.83 -0.87
C LEU A 215 -1.10 6.99 -1.99
N LEU A 216 -1.81 8.12 -1.99
CA LEU A 216 -2.59 8.61 -3.13
C LEU A 216 -2.08 10.01 -3.49
N ASP A 217 -1.48 10.19 -4.67
CA ASP A 217 -0.88 11.46 -5.10
C ASP A 217 0.04 12.10 -4.05
N GLY A 218 0.80 11.27 -3.31
CA GLY A 218 1.68 11.69 -2.20
C GLY A 218 0.98 11.95 -0.86
N MET A 219 -0.34 11.81 -0.76
CA MET A 219 -1.08 11.81 0.51
C MET A 219 -0.92 10.46 1.22
N TRP A 220 -0.61 10.47 2.50
CA TRP A 220 -0.61 9.27 3.32
C TRP A 220 -2.05 8.87 3.69
N VAL A 221 -2.49 7.67 3.31
CA VAL A 221 -3.80 7.13 3.67
C VAL A 221 -3.61 6.01 4.70
N TYR A 222 -4.06 6.23 5.92
CA TYR A 222 -3.77 5.33 7.05
C TYR A 222 -4.72 4.15 7.14
N GLN A 223 -5.97 4.32 6.72
CA GLN A 223 -6.98 3.26 6.60
C GLN A 223 -7.49 3.27 5.15
N PRO A 224 -6.82 2.55 4.24
CA PRO A 224 -7.07 2.68 2.80
C PRO A 224 -8.17 1.77 2.27
N PHE A 225 -8.81 0.97 3.14
CA PHE A 225 -9.84 0.00 2.75
C PHE A 225 -11.04 0.12 3.65
N HIS A 226 -12.21 -0.20 3.12
CA HIS A 226 -13.47 -0.20 3.86
C HIS A 226 -13.61 -1.43 4.76
N ILE A 227 -14.55 -1.39 5.71
CA ILE A 227 -14.86 -2.52 6.61
C ILE A 227 -15.29 -3.74 5.80
N LEU A 228 -16.10 -3.53 4.75
CA LEU A 228 -16.32 -4.56 3.75
C LEU A 228 -15.06 -4.72 2.91
N GLY A 229 -14.39 -5.86 3.07
CA GLY A 229 -13.09 -6.14 2.48
C GLY A 229 -13.05 -6.26 0.95
N PHE A 230 -14.12 -5.92 0.25
CA PHE A 230 -14.19 -5.84 -1.21
C PHE A 230 -13.90 -4.46 -1.77
N PHE A 231 -13.95 -3.42 -0.93
CA PHE A 231 -13.88 -2.04 -1.38
C PHE A 231 -12.67 -1.35 -0.78
N SER A 232 -11.90 -0.71 -1.65
CA SER A 232 -10.86 0.23 -1.28
C SER A 232 -11.42 1.64 -1.18
N SER A 233 -10.75 2.51 -0.46
CA SER A 233 -11.07 3.94 -0.42
C SER A 233 -10.74 4.67 -1.74
N PHE A 234 -10.46 3.92 -2.81
CA PHE A 234 -10.03 4.44 -4.11
C PHE A 234 -10.89 3.85 -5.22
N PRO A 235 -11.94 4.55 -5.68
CA PRO A 235 -12.72 4.13 -6.85
C PRO A 235 -11.81 3.88 -8.05
N SER A 236 -12.05 2.80 -8.80
CA SER A 236 -11.23 2.48 -9.97
C SER A 236 -11.23 3.57 -11.04
N ASP A 237 -12.32 4.31 -11.16
CA ASP A 237 -12.50 5.41 -12.13
C ASP A 237 -11.51 6.57 -11.93
N ILE A 238 -10.96 6.73 -10.72
CA ILE A 238 -9.93 7.77 -10.47
C ILE A 238 -8.51 7.27 -10.68
N LEU A 239 -8.30 5.96 -10.84
CA LEU A 239 -6.97 5.38 -10.91
C LEU A 239 -6.33 5.65 -12.27
N GLN A 240 -5.06 6.04 -12.27
CA GLN A 240 -4.18 6.02 -13.43
C GLN A 240 -3.25 4.82 -13.37
N GLN A 241 -2.62 4.62 -12.21
CA GLN A 241 -1.63 3.57 -11.98
C GLN A 241 -1.47 3.31 -10.49
N VAL A 242 -1.16 2.08 -10.13
CA VAL A 242 -0.79 1.68 -8.77
C VAL A 242 0.53 0.92 -8.81
N ASP A 243 1.53 1.42 -8.10
CA ASP A 243 2.81 0.75 -7.92
C ASP A 243 2.85 0.07 -6.55
N ILE A 244 2.96 -1.24 -6.53
CA ILE A 244 2.99 -2.07 -5.33
C ILE A 244 4.41 -2.57 -5.12
N TYR A 245 5.03 -2.20 -4.01
CA TYR A 245 6.30 -2.74 -3.56
C TYR A 245 6.06 -3.66 -2.36
N ALA A 246 6.02 -4.95 -2.57
CA ALA A 246 5.80 -5.93 -1.52
C ALA A 246 7.04 -6.15 -0.61
N GLY A 247 8.01 -5.29 -0.72
CA GLY A 247 9.28 -5.20 0.01
C GLY A 247 10.39 -4.65 -0.86
N GLY A 248 11.57 -4.38 -0.31
CA GLY A 248 12.72 -3.89 -1.06
C GLY A 248 12.48 -2.57 -1.81
N PHE A 249 11.62 -1.69 -1.31
CA PHE A 249 11.24 -0.44 -1.96
C PHE A 249 12.40 0.57 -1.99
N THR A 250 12.32 1.55 -2.92
CA THR A 250 13.35 2.55 -3.20
C THR A 250 13.58 3.50 -2.03
N SER A 251 14.71 4.23 -2.03
CA SER A 251 15.10 5.13 -0.94
C SER A 251 14.20 6.35 -0.80
N GLN A 252 13.38 6.66 -1.80
CA GLN A 252 12.37 7.70 -1.76
C GLN A 252 11.32 7.44 -0.68
N TYR A 253 10.90 6.19 -0.50
CA TYR A 253 9.89 5.82 0.49
C TYR A 253 10.52 5.46 1.83
N GLY A 254 9.80 5.70 2.94
CA GLY A 254 10.25 5.36 4.29
C GLY A 254 9.15 5.47 5.33
N GLY A 255 9.50 5.24 6.61
CA GLY A 255 8.56 5.30 7.74
C GLY A 255 7.58 4.12 7.78
N ARG A 256 7.86 3.04 7.04
CA ARG A 256 7.15 1.75 7.07
C ARG A 256 8.15 0.62 6.84
N ILE A 257 7.85 -0.54 7.39
CA ILE A 257 8.76 -1.70 7.40
C ILE A 257 8.30 -2.88 6.56
N SER A 258 7.11 -2.86 5.96
CA SER A 258 6.62 -4.00 5.18
C SER A 258 6.56 -3.75 3.68
N SER A 259 5.73 -2.82 3.24
CA SER A 259 5.43 -2.59 1.82
C SER A 259 5.09 -1.13 1.53
N VAL A 260 5.00 -0.80 0.23
CA VAL A 260 4.49 0.49 -0.27
C VAL A 260 3.48 0.21 -1.36
N ILE A 261 2.35 0.92 -1.32
CA ILE A 261 1.35 1.00 -2.38
C ILE A 261 1.25 2.48 -2.76
N ASP A 262 1.80 2.85 -3.91
CA ASP A 262 1.79 4.23 -4.41
C ASP A 262 0.77 4.35 -5.55
N ILE A 263 -0.31 5.07 -5.27
CA ILE A 263 -1.46 5.26 -6.17
C ILE A 263 -1.34 6.62 -6.82
N LYS A 264 -1.39 6.63 -8.15
CA LYS A 264 -1.49 7.83 -8.96
C LYS A 264 -2.90 7.91 -9.52
N SER A 265 -3.55 9.05 -9.29
CA SER A 265 -4.86 9.32 -9.86
C SER A 265 -4.75 10.00 -11.23
N ARG A 266 -5.80 9.84 -12.05
CA ARG A 266 -5.97 10.53 -13.33
C ARG A 266 -5.99 12.05 -13.11
N ASN A 267 -5.69 12.79 -14.16
CA ASN A 267 -5.67 14.26 -14.10
C ASN A 267 -7.00 14.91 -14.53
N GLY A 268 -7.88 14.11 -15.12
CA GLY A 268 -9.13 14.57 -15.74
C GLY A 268 -8.93 15.13 -17.14
N ASP A 269 -9.94 14.96 -17.98
CA ASP A 269 -9.94 15.36 -19.37
C ASP A 269 -9.72 16.89 -19.50
N LYS A 270 -8.83 17.30 -20.39
CA LYS A 270 -8.48 18.71 -20.65
C LYS A 270 -9.17 19.28 -21.89
N ARG A 271 -9.88 18.47 -22.64
CA ARG A 271 -10.45 18.81 -23.93
C ARG A 271 -11.97 18.75 -23.97
N GLY A 272 -12.54 17.76 -23.29
CA GLY A 272 -13.98 17.51 -23.23
C GLY A 272 -14.48 17.37 -21.81
N TYR A 273 -15.79 17.49 -21.63
CA TYR A 273 -16.45 17.07 -20.39
C TYR A 273 -16.86 15.63 -20.53
N ALA A 274 -16.37 14.81 -19.62
CA ALA A 274 -16.66 13.39 -19.54
C ALA A 274 -17.20 13.03 -18.15
N GLY A 275 -17.79 11.87 -18.01
CA GLY A 275 -18.21 11.39 -16.71
C GLY A 275 -18.90 10.05 -16.76
N SER A 276 -19.03 9.44 -15.59
CA SER A 276 -19.73 8.18 -15.42
C SER A 276 -20.68 8.22 -14.23
N ALA A 277 -21.73 7.38 -14.28
CA ALA A 277 -22.61 7.13 -13.15
C ALA A 277 -22.88 5.64 -13.05
N SER A 278 -22.71 5.06 -11.87
CA SER A 278 -22.87 3.62 -11.63
C SER A 278 -23.86 3.33 -10.51
N VAL A 279 -24.55 2.21 -10.62
CA VAL A 279 -25.41 1.64 -9.58
C VAL A 279 -25.25 0.13 -9.53
N ALA A 280 -25.01 -0.39 -8.34
CA ALA A 280 -24.90 -1.81 -8.02
C ALA A 280 -25.51 -2.07 -6.63
N PRO A 281 -25.78 -3.33 -6.23
CA PRO A 281 -26.44 -3.62 -4.95
C PRO A 281 -25.67 -3.17 -3.70
N PHE A 282 -24.35 -3.06 -3.79
CA PHE A 282 -23.51 -2.65 -2.67
C PHE A 282 -23.14 -1.17 -2.70
N VAL A 283 -22.98 -0.61 -3.91
CA VAL A 283 -22.37 0.70 -4.09
C VAL A 283 -22.97 1.43 -5.28
N SER A 284 -23.12 2.74 -5.14
CA SER A 284 -23.47 3.65 -6.23
C SER A 284 -22.48 4.81 -6.26
N GLY A 285 -22.22 5.35 -7.43
CA GLY A 285 -21.28 6.45 -7.54
C GLY A 285 -21.36 7.20 -8.84
N PHE A 286 -20.62 8.30 -8.91
CA PHE A 286 -20.42 9.04 -10.13
C PHE A 286 -19.03 9.65 -10.19
N THR A 287 -18.55 9.87 -11.41
CA THR A 287 -17.32 10.58 -11.70
C THR A 287 -17.60 11.64 -12.75
N LEU A 288 -17.06 12.84 -12.56
CA LEU A 288 -17.18 13.97 -13.49
C LEU A 288 -15.80 14.55 -13.71
N GLU A 289 -15.46 14.84 -14.94
CA GLU A 289 -14.20 15.44 -15.33
C GLU A 289 -14.36 16.40 -16.51
N GLY A 290 -13.38 17.27 -16.69
CA GLY A 290 -13.40 18.20 -17.83
C GLY A 290 -12.44 19.37 -17.66
N PRO A 291 -12.33 20.23 -18.68
CA PRO A 291 -11.53 21.42 -18.65
C PRO A 291 -12.13 22.52 -17.77
N ILE A 292 -11.32 23.12 -16.91
CA ILE A 292 -11.58 24.45 -16.32
C ILE A 292 -11.07 25.53 -17.27
N ALA A 293 -9.93 25.24 -17.91
CA ALA A 293 -9.38 26.04 -18.99
C ALA A 293 -8.81 25.07 -20.04
N ASP A 294 -9.32 25.18 -21.27
CA ASP A 294 -9.02 24.25 -22.36
C ASP A 294 -7.53 24.01 -22.54
N ASN A 295 -7.13 22.73 -22.55
CA ASN A 295 -5.76 22.25 -22.66
C ASN A 295 -4.77 22.71 -21.56
N ILE A 296 -5.22 23.48 -20.56
CA ILE A 296 -4.37 24.04 -19.51
C ILE A 296 -4.73 23.47 -18.14
N VAL A 297 -6.00 23.54 -17.74
CA VAL A 297 -6.46 23.13 -16.41
C VAL A 297 -7.64 22.21 -16.53
N SER A 298 -7.54 21.03 -15.93
CA SER A 298 -8.62 20.06 -15.79
C SER A 298 -9.04 19.85 -14.34
N PHE A 299 -10.21 19.29 -14.16
CA PHE A 299 -10.68 18.76 -12.90
C PHE A 299 -11.18 17.31 -13.05
N LEU A 300 -11.12 16.58 -11.96
CA LEU A 300 -11.70 15.26 -11.78
C LEU A 300 -12.37 15.24 -10.40
N VAL A 301 -13.64 14.85 -10.33
CA VAL A 301 -14.41 14.70 -9.08
C VAL A 301 -15.08 13.34 -9.10
N SER A 302 -14.94 12.58 -8.04
CA SER A 302 -15.61 11.29 -7.85
C SER A 302 -16.28 11.24 -6.48
N TYR A 303 -17.49 10.70 -6.45
CA TYR A 303 -18.23 10.37 -5.24
C TYR A 303 -18.78 8.97 -5.34
N ARG A 304 -18.65 8.21 -4.25
CA ARG A 304 -19.17 6.86 -4.14
C ARG A 304 -19.75 6.66 -2.73
N GLU A 305 -20.86 5.95 -2.64
CA GLU A 305 -21.49 5.60 -1.38
C GLU A 305 -22.04 4.18 -1.38
N SER A 306 -22.06 3.56 -0.23
CA SER A 306 -22.68 2.27 -0.02
C SER A 306 -24.21 2.41 -0.07
N VAL A 307 -24.88 1.48 -0.76
CA VAL A 307 -26.34 1.37 -0.83
C VAL A 307 -26.80 0.01 -0.31
N ILE A 308 -26.08 -0.54 0.67
CA ILE A 308 -26.23 -1.92 1.14
C ILE A 308 -27.64 -2.18 1.66
N ASP A 309 -28.22 -1.31 2.48
CA ASP A 309 -29.56 -1.47 3.04
C ASP A 309 -30.65 -1.48 1.97
N GLN A 310 -30.46 -0.71 0.91
CA GLN A 310 -31.42 -0.64 -0.20
C GLN A 310 -31.21 -1.75 -1.23
N GLY A 311 -30.02 -2.31 -1.33
CA GLY A 311 -29.57 -3.28 -2.33
C GLY A 311 -29.21 -4.64 -1.76
N ALA A 312 -27.97 -4.80 -1.31
CA ALA A 312 -27.38 -6.10 -0.97
C ALA A 312 -28.09 -6.82 0.19
N ALA A 313 -28.53 -6.12 1.23
CA ALA A 313 -29.21 -6.71 2.36
C ALA A 313 -30.53 -7.42 1.95
N ARG A 314 -31.23 -6.89 0.93
CA ARG A 314 -32.43 -7.51 0.39
C ARG A 314 -32.17 -8.78 -0.43
N LEU A 315 -30.95 -8.95 -0.93
CA LEU A 315 -30.54 -10.11 -1.72
C LEU A 315 -30.10 -11.28 -0.85
N VAL A 316 -29.60 -10.98 0.34
CA VAL A 316 -28.98 -11.97 1.24
C VAL A 316 -29.91 -12.37 2.38
N ASP A 317 -31.00 -11.64 2.60
CA ASP A 317 -31.94 -11.79 3.73
C ASP A 317 -31.23 -11.72 5.09
N ASP A 318 -30.18 -10.88 5.16
CA ASP A 318 -29.35 -10.67 6.34
C ASP A 318 -29.04 -9.17 6.51
N GLU A 319 -28.95 -8.72 7.75
CA GLU A 319 -28.53 -7.35 8.03
C GLU A 319 -27.01 -7.25 7.84
N LEU A 320 -26.58 -6.40 6.92
CA LEU A 320 -25.19 -6.07 6.70
C LEU A 320 -24.95 -4.64 7.22
N PRO A 321 -24.60 -4.49 8.50
CA PRO A 321 -24.51 -3.17 9.16
C PRO A 321 -23.20 -2.45 8.79
N PHE A 322 -23.02 -2.18 7.50
CA PHE A 322 -21.84 -1.53 6.96
C PHE A 322 -22.23 -0.38 6.05
N GLU A 323 -21.72 0.81 6.34
CA GLU A 323 -21.92 2.02 5.56
C GLU A 323 -20.58 2.67 5.26
N PHE A 324 -20.41 3.19 4.05
CA PHE A 324 -19.25 4.00 3.69
C PHE A 324 -19.58 5.04 2.62
N ASP A 325 -18.81 6.11 2.61
CA ASP A 325 -18.78 7.08 1.51
C ASP A 325 -17.36 7.52 1.20
N ASP A 326 -17.07 7.77 -0.08
CA ASP A 326 -15.82 8.27 -0.61
C ASP A 326 -16.04 9.52 -1.44
N PHE A 327 -15.23 10.52 -1.21
CA PHE A 327 -15.14 11.71 -2.04
C PHE A 327 -13.69 11.97 -2.43
N PHE A 328 -13.46 12.10 -3.73
CA PHE A 328 -12.17 12.49 -4.29
C PHE A 328 -12.35 13.68 -5.22
N ALA A 329 -11.40 14.62 -5.18
CA ALA A 329 -11.33 15.72 -6.13
C ALA A 329 -9.89 16.05 -6.47
N LYS A 330 -9.61 16.30 -7.74
CA LYS A 330 -8.31 16.72 -8.24
C LYS A 330 -8.44 17.85 -9.24
N THR A 331 -7.49 18.77 -9.20
CA THR A 331 -7.25 19.72 -10.30
C THR A 331 -5.81 19.58 -10.76
N HIS A 332 -5.60 19.61 -12.08
CA HIS A 332 -4.28 19.53 -12.68
C HIS A 332 -4.10 20.64 -13.70
N ALA A 333 -2.94 21.29 -13.67
CA ALA A 333 -2.63 22.43 -14.53
C ALA A 333 -1.25 22.29 -15.19
N TYR A 334 -1.18 22.50 -16.48
CA TYR A 334 0.06 22.87 -17.19
C TYR A 334 0.27 24.37 -17.09
N VAL A 335 1.01 24.82 -16.06
CA VAL A 335 1.31 26.27 -15.87
C VAL A 335 2.08 26.82 -17.08
N ASN A 336 2.95 25.99 -17.63
CA ASN A 336 3.66 26.20 -18.91
C ASN A 336 4.25 24.86 -19.37
N ALA A 337 4.94 24.82 -20.52
CA ALA A 337 5.50 23.61 -21.10
C ALA A 337 6.46 22.81 -20.19
N ASN A 338 7.01 23.45 -19.15
CA ASN A 338 7.98 22.83 -18.24
C ASN A 338 7.52 22.81 -16.77
N THR A 339 6.27 23.12 -16.48
CA THR A 339 5.77 23.24 -15.10
C THR A 339 4.36 22.70 -14.99
N GLN A 340 4.13 21.80 -14.05
CA GLN A 340 2.83 21.23 -13.74
C GLN A 340 2.50 21.48 -12.27
N LEU A 341 1.22 21.66 -11.97
CA LEU A 341 0.67 21.81 -10.62
C LEU A 341 -0.54 20.90 -10.48
N SER A 342 -0.60 20.12 -9.42
CA SER A 342 -1.77 19.31 -9.07
C SER A 342 -2.20 19.59 -7.64
N LEU A 343 -3.50 19.62 -7.40
CA LEU A 343 -4.11 19.66 -6.08
C LEU A 343 -5.08 18.50 -5.97
N SER A 344 -4.94 17.67 -4.94
CA SER A 344 -5.80 16.49 -4.70
C SER A 344 -6.39 16.53 -3.30
N LEU A 345 -7.64 16.09 -3.17
CA LEU A 345 -8.40 15.98 -1.93
C LEU A 345 -9.03 14.60 -1.83
N LEU A 346 -8.98 14.01 -0.64
CA LEU A 346 -9.66 12.74 -0.34
C LEU A 346 -10.42 12.86 0.98
N ARG A 347 -11.64 12.33 1.02
CA ARG A 347 -12.40 12.06 2.24
C ARG A 347 -13.04 10.70 2.11
N THR A 348 -12.91 9.88 3.14
CA THR A 348 -13.60 8.60 3.25
C THR A 348 -14.20 8.45 4.64
N ASN A 349 -15.37 7.87 4.74
CA ASN A 349 -16.02 7.52 6.00
C ASN A 349 -16.44 6.07 5.96
N ASP A 350 -16.34 5.43 7.11
CA ASP A 350 -16.80 4.06 7.33
C ASP A 350 -17.51 3.96 8.67
N ARG A 351 -18.57 3.17 8.70
CA ARG A 351 -19.24 2.74 9.91
C ARG A 351 -19.70 1.30 9.75
N GLY A 352 -19.45 0.48 10.76
CA GLY A 352 -19.96 -0.89 10.72
C GLY A 352 -19.88 -1.59 12.05
N SER A 353 -20.74 -2.58 12.26
CA SER A 353 -20.66 -3.51 13.36
C SER A 353 -19.90 -4.75 12.89
N VAL A 354 -18.83 -5.09 13.59
CA VAL A 354 -18.06 -6.32 13.33
C VAL A 354 -18.51 -7.43 14.27
N PHE A 355 -19.13 -7.06 15.37
CA PHE A 355 -19.63 -7.97 16.38
C PHE A 355 -21.16 -7.91 16.40
N GLU A 356 -21.80 -9.02 16.13
CA GLU A 356 -23.21 -9.18 16.46
C GLU A 356 -23.31 -9.30 17.98
N GLY A 357 -23.95 -8.30 18.62
CA GLY A 357 -24.19 -8.32 20.04
C GLY A 357 -24.97 -9.58 20.45
N ASN A 358 -24.70 -10.11 21.62
CA ASN A 358 -25.60 -11.06 22.27
C ASN A 358 -26.87 -10.35 22.70
N ASP A 359 -27.96 -11.08 22.94
CA ASP A 359 -29.15 -10.57 23.62
C ASP A 359 -28.86 -9.88 24.96
N LEU A 360 -27.61 -9.93 25.44
CA LEU A 360 -27.11 -9.39 26.71
C LEU A 360 -26.03 -8.31 26.54
N GLU A 361 -25.49 -8.09 25.34
CA GLU A 361 -24.46 -7.08 25.08
C GLU A 361 -24.96 -6.12 23.99
N GLU A 362 -24.76 -4.83 24.23
CA GLU A 362 -25.09 -3.79 23.24
C GLU A 362 -24.16 -3.91 22.03
N PRO A 363 -24.67 -3.73 20.80
CA PRO A 363 -23.82 -3.76 19.62
C PRO A 363 -22.78 -2.64 19.64
N GLU A 364 -21.54 -2.99 19.39
CA GLU A 364 -20.45 -2.03 19.23
C GLU A 364 -20.21 -1.74 17.76
N PHE A 365 -20.07 -0.46 17.43
CA PHE A 365 -19.77 0.02 16.10
C PHE A 365 -18.33 0.51 16.01
N VAL A 366 -17.66 0.16 14.92
CA VAL A 366 -16.37 0.75 14.54
C VAL A 366 -16.62 1.77 13.46
N GLU A 367 -16.05 2.95 13.65
CA GLU A 367 -16.14 4.05 12.69
C GLU A 367 -14.74 4.57 12.39
N TRP A 368 -14.48 4.94 11.14
CA TRP A 368 -13.29 5.72 10.81
C TRP A 368 -13.54 6.73 9.70
N GLU A 369 -12.78 7.80 9.78
CA GLU A 369 -12.78 8.88 8.78
C GLU A 369 -11.34 9.19 8.38
N ASN A 370 -11.04 9.15 7.08
CA ASN A 370 -9.83 9.72 6.50
C ASN A 370 -10.16 11.05 5.84
N ARG A 371 -9.27 12.03 6.04
CA ARG A 371 -9.24 13.28 5.28
C ARG A 371 -7.81 13.54 4.86
N ALA A 372 -7.58 13.77 3.59
CA ALA A 372 -6.25 14.05 3.08
C ALA A 372 -6.29 15.09 1.97
N ALA A 373 -5.20 15.85 1.86
CA ALA A 373 -5.01 16.82 0.81
C ALA A 373 -3.54 16.85 0.40
N SER A 374 -3.25 17.08 -0.88
CA SER A 374 -1.91 17.29 -1.38
C SER A 374 -1.84 18.40 -2.41
N ALA A 375 -0.67 19.05 -2.47
CA ALA A 375 -0.26 19.92 -3.56
C ALA A 375 1.06 19.39 -4.10
N ARG A 376 1.12 19.16 -5.40
CA ARG A 376 2.30 18.68 -6.13
C ARG A 376 2.69 19.69 -7.18
N TYR A 377 3.94 20.17 -7.12
CA TYR A 377 4.54 21.07 -8.09
C TYR A 377 5.72 20.39 -8.75
N LEU A 378 5.67 20.21 -10.06
CA LEU A 378 6.69 19.56 -10.85
C LEU A 378 7.26 20.53 -11.87
N VAL A 379 8.58 20.59 -11.96
CA VAL A 379 9.27 21.54 -12.85
C VAL A 379 10.50 20.91 -13.53
N PHE A 380 10.70 21.27 -14.78
CA PHE A 380 11.90 21.03 -15.57
C PHE A 380 12.68 22.34 -15.75
N PRO A 381 13.62 22.69 -14.83
CA PRO A 381 14.38 23.91 -14.94
C PRO A 381 15.19 23.95 -16.25
N ARG A 382 15.03 25.01 -17.05
CA ARG A 382 15.75 25.13 -18.33
C ARG A 382 17.27 25.16 -18.19
N ALA A 383 17.76 25.62 -17.03
CA ALA A 383 19.20 25.76 -16.76
C ALA A 383 19.91 24.44 -16.46
N PHE A 384 19.18 23.38 -16.04
CA PHE A 384 19.78 22.14 -15.54
C PHE A 384 19.09 20.91 -16.12
N PRO A 385 19.81 19.78 -16.36
CA PRO A 385 19.25 18.52 -16.84
C PRO A 385 18.57 17.75 -15.71
N ILE A 386 17.66 18.41 -14.98
CA ILE A 386 16.97 17.84 -13.84
C ILE A 386 15.45 17.94 -13.98
N MET A 387 14.76 17.07 -13.28
CA MET A 387 13.37 17.22 -12.89
C MET A 387 13.33 17.46 -11.38
N ALA A 388 12.55 18.43 -10.94
CA ALA A 388 12.33 18.66 -9.52
C ALA A 388 10.82 18.61 -9.21
N GLU A 389 10.50 17.90 -8.16
CA GLU A 389 9.13 17.68 -7.67
C GLU A 389 9.05 18.12 -6.22
N PHE A 390 8.05 18.90 -5.89
CA PHE A 390 7.74 19.36 -4.54
C PHE A 390 6.35 18.88 -4.18
N ILE A 391 6.24 18.13 -3.10
CA ILE A 391 4.97 17.62 -2.58
C ILE A 391 4.79 18.12 -1.16
N ILE A 392 3.66 18.74 -0.89
CA ILE A 392 3.18 18.99 0.46
C ILE A 392 1.84 18.31 0.62
N SER A 393 1.69 17.51 1.68
CA SER A 393 0.44 16.82 1.97
C SER A 393 0.09 16.87 3.44
N GLY A 394 -1.21 16.90 3.74
CA GLY A 394 -1.77 16.75 5.07
C GLY A 394 -2.75 15.59 5.09
N SER A 395 -2.71 14.78 6.14
CA SER A 395 -3.62 13.64 6.29
C SER A 395 -4.08 13.51 7.73
N ARG A 396 -5.32 13.09 7.90
CA ARG A 396 -5.93 12.84 9.21
C ARG A 396 -6.77 11.58 9.15
N LEU A 397 -6.56 10.69 10.11
CA LEU A 397 -7.42 9.57 10.43
C LEU A 397 -8.06 9.79 11.79
N LYS A 398 -9.37 9.55 11.92
CA LYS A 398 -10.06 9.31 13.18
C LYS A 398 -10.64 7.91 13.12
N SER A 399 -10.31 7.05 14.05
CA SER A 399 -10.96 5.76 14.27
C SER A 399 -11.56 5.74 15.66
N SER A 400 -12.79 5.27 15.79
CA SER A 400 -13.50 5.19 17.08
C SER A 400 -14.28 3.88 17.15
N GLN A 401 -14.47 3.42 18.36
CA GLN A 401 -15.39 2.35 18.72
C GLN A 401 -16.42 2.92 19.67
N THR A 402 -17.69 2.79 19.32
CA THR A 402 -18.81 3.39 20.04
C THR A 402 -19.78 2.29 20.45
N GLY A 403 -20.27 2.32 21.71
CA GLY A 403 -21.47 1.62 22.12
C GLY A 403 -22.72 2.38 21.67
N LEU A 404 -23.90 1.96 22.06
CA LEU A 404 -25.16 2.64 21.68
C LEU A 404 -25.24 4.10 22.14
N THR A 405 -24.56 4.45 23.23
CA THR A 405 -24.70 5.77 23.89
C THR A 405 -23.43 6.56 24.02
N GLU A 406 -22.26 5.91 24.01
CA GLU A 406 -20.97 6.56 24.31
C GLU A 406 -19.83 6.05 23.44
N GLU A 407 -18.85 6.93 23.13
CA GLU A 407 -17.57 6.57 22.49
C GLU A 407 -16.71 5.83 23.52
N VAL A 408 -16.54 4.51 23.32
CA VAL A 408 -15.78 3.65 24.25
C VAL A 408 -14.29 3.91 24.13
N ARG A 409 -13.80 4.09 22.88
CA ARG A 409 -12.39 4.36 22.60
C ARG A 409 -12.21 5.06 21.26
N PHE A 410 -11.13 5.84 21.14
CA PHE A 410 -10.77 6.43 19.86
C PHE A 410 -9.26 6.51 19.66
N SER A 411 -8.86 6.58 18.40
CA SER A 411 -7.50 6.91 17.98
C SER A 411 -7.54 7.91 16.84
N LYS A 412 -6.78 9.01 16.97
CA LYS A 412 -6.62 10.04 15.96
C LYS A 412 -5.16 10.15 15.57
N LEU A 413 -4.89 10.22 14.29
CA LEU A 413 -3.58 10.45 13.73
C LEU A 413 -3.68 11.58 12.71
N SER A 414 -2.87 12.60 12.87
CA SER A 414 -2.75 13.71 11.89
C SER A 414 -1.30 13.84 11.46
N SER A 415 -1.06 14.07 10.19
CA SER A 415 0.28 14.28 9.66
C SER A 415 0.34 15.42 8.66
N VAL A 416 1.50 16.08 8.63
CA VAL A 416 1.91 16.98 7.55
C VAL A 416 3.22 16.48 7.00
N ASN A 417 3.29 16.29 5.69
CA ASN A 417 4.45 15.78 5.00
C ASN A 417 4.90 16.78 3.94
N THR A 418 6.19 16.99 3.84
CA THR A 418 6.81 17.80 2.80
C THR A 418 7.96 17.01 2.19
N THR A 419 7.97 16.86 0.88
CA THR A 419 9.00 16.12 0.16
C THR A 419 9.47 16.92 -1.04
N VAL A 420 10.78 16.91 -1.25
CA VAL A 420 11.45 17.44 -2.43
C VAL A 420 12.20 16.30 -3.09
N ASN A 421 11.83 15.96 -4.31
CA ASN A 421 12.48 14.91 -5.09
C ASN A 421 13.17 15.57 -6.29
N VAL A 422 14.41 15.19 -6.55
CA VAL A 422 15.18 15.67 -7.70
C VAL A 422 15.77 14.47 -8.44
N THR A 423 15.52 14.44 -9.76
CA THR A 423 16.11 13.46 -10.66
C THR A 423 17.07 14.15 -11.60
N HIS A 424 18.31 13.74 -11.62
CA HIS A 424 19.32 14.10 -12.62
C HIS A 424 19.35 13.02 -13.69
N PHE A 425 19.21 13.44 -14.94
CA PHE A 425 19.25 12.55 -16.07
C PHE A 425 20.65 12.51 -16.70
N HIS A 426 21.15 11.31 -16.96
CA HIS A 426 22.34 10.99 -17.70
C HIS A 426 21.99 10.07 -18.87
N ARG A 427 22.91 9.83 -19.82
CA ARG A 427 22.63 9.06 -21.04
C ARG A 427 22.01 7.67 -20.76
N ASN A 428 22.60 6.92 -19.85
CA ASN A 428 22.19 5.54 -19.53
C ASN A 428 21.98 5.34 -18.03
N SER A 429 21.77 6.41 -17.28
CA SER A 429 21.63 6.35 -15.84
C SER A 429 20.89 7.57 -15.30
N GLU A 430 20.46 7.49 -14.07
CA GLU A 430 19.86 8.61 -13.34
C GLU A 430 20.34 8.65 -11.91
N VAL A 431 20.36 9.84 -11.33
CA VAL A 431 20.64 10.02 -9.91
C VAL A 431 19.42 10.70 -9.29
N ARG A 432 18.77 9.98 -8.39
CA ARG A 432 17.64 10.49 -7.60
C ARG A 432 18.11 10.88 -6.21
N TRP A 433 17.67 12.03 -5.73
CA TRP A 433 17.88 12.43 -4.37
C TRP A 433 16.72 13.29 -3.88
N GLY A 434 16.57 13.39 -2.58
CA GLY A 434 15.51 14.22 -2.03
C GLY A 434 15.66 14.51 -0.57
N LEU A 435 14.85 15.47 -0.12
CA LEU A 435 14.70 15.89 1.26
C LEU A 435 13.25 15.68 1.67
N PHE A 436 13.03 15.30 2.92
CA PHE A 436 11.69 15.15 3.44
C PHE A 436 11.61 15.56 4.91
N ALA A 437 10.44 16.04 5.28
CA ALA A 437 10.05 16.31 6.65
C ALA A 437 8.63 15.85 6.88
N ARG A 438 8.37 15.19 8.00
CA ARG A 438 7.06 14.74 8.40
C ARG A 438 6.83 15.05 9.87
N THR A 439 5.69 15.64 10.19
CA THR A 439 5.23 15.84 11.56
C THR A 439 3.94 15.06 11.78
N LEU A 440 3.88 14.33 12.88
CA LEU A 440 2.77 13.50 13.30
C LEU A 440 2.23 14.02 14.64
N GLU A 441 0.92 14.04 14.77
CA GLU A 441 0.19 14.19 16.02
C GLU A 441 -0.70 12.97 16.22
N LEU A 442 -0.50 12.25 17.31
CA LEU A 442 -1.29 11.08 17.68
C LEU A 442 -2.07 11.41 18.96
N GLN A 443 -3.35 11.06 18.97
CA GLN A 443 -4.21 11.19 20.13
C GLN A 443 -4.99 9.90 20.26
N SER A 444 -4.99 9.30 21.45
CA SER A 444 -5.80 8.13 21.74
C SER A 444 -6.40 8.22 23.13
N SER A 445 -7.64 7.75 23.23
CA SER A 445 -8.31 7.48 24.49
C SER A 445 -8.78 6.04 24.43
N LEU A 446 -8.28 5.23 25.35
CA LEU A 446 -8.52 3.79 25.39
C LEU A 446 -9.03 3.49 26.79
N ASP A 447 -10.34 3.46 26.95
CA ASP A 447 -10.99 3.16 28.23
C ASP A 447 -11.16 1.65 28.43
N GLY A 448 -11.18 1.22 29.69
CA GLY A 448 -11.41 -0.17 30.09
C GLY A 448 -10.66 -0.56 31.37
N LEU A 449 -11.20 -1.51 32.10
CA LEU A 449 -10.79 -1.92 33.47
C LEU A 449 -9.32 -2.33 33.61
N TYR A 450 -8.62 -2.65 32.51
CA TYR A 450 -7.24 -3.13 32.50
C TYR A 450 -6.31 -2.27 31.65
N GLN A 451 -6.78 -1.14 31.14
CA GLN A 451 -6.03 -0.30 30.21
C GLN A 451 -5.62 0.98 30.93
N GLY A 452 -4.35 1.12 31.22
CA GLY A 452 -3.79 2.25 31.95
C GLY A 452 -3.71 3.57 31.18
N PHE A 453 -4.50 3.76 30.10
CA PHE A 453 -4.50 4.97 29.29
C PHE A 453 -5.86 5.62 29.26
N PHE A 454 -6.04 6.69 30.01
CA PHE A 454 -7.23 7.52 29.89
C PHE A 454 -7.16 8.43 28.65
N TYR A 455 -6.04 9.08 28.41
CA TYR A 455 -5.84 9.96 27.27
C TYR A 455 -4.35 10.17 27.05
N ARG A 456 -3.90 9.96 25.82
CA ARG A 456 -2.51 10.19 25.43
C ARG A 456 -2.43 11.05 24.17
N LYS A 457 -1.59 12.08 24.21
CA LYS A 457 -1.25 12.90 23.05
C LYS A 457 0.25 12.88 22.84
N GLU A 458 0.65 12.52 21.63
CA GLU A 458 2.05 12.37 21.26
C GLU A 458 2.36 13.14 19.98
N TYR A 459 3.60 13.56 19.85
CA TYR A 459 4.11 14.19 18.65
C TYR A 459 5.36 13.45 18.19
N ALA A 460 5.45 13.17 16.91
CA ALA A 460 6.64 12.63 16.29
C ALA A 460 7.02 13.48 15.08
N THR A 461 8.30 13.78 14.93
CA THR A 461 8.82 14.49 13.77
C THR A 461 9.91 13.66 13.15
N GLU A 462 9.85 13.44 11.85
CA GLU A 462 10.88 12.79 11.05
C GLU A 462 11.43 13.81 10.07
N VAL A 463 12.76 13.88 9.97
CA VAL A 463 13.45 14.66 8.94
C VAL A 463 14.55 13.82 8.34
N GLY A 464 14.78 13.97 7.04
CA GLY A 464 15.81 13.19 6.39
C GLY A 464 16.07 13.54 4.94
N ALA A 465 16.97 12.76 4.37
CA ALA A 465 17.38 12.85 2.99
C ALA A 465 17.62 11.46 2.41
N TYR A 466 17.56 11.35 1.10
CA TYR A 466 17.96 10.13 0.41
C TYR A 466 18.77 10.45 -0.84
N LEU A 467 19.59 9.48 -1.24
CA LEU A 467 20.35 9.49 -2.49
C LEU A 467 20.29 8.09 -3.10
N GLU A 468 19.99 8.01 -4.38
CA GLU A 468 19.84 6.74 -5.11
C GLU A 468 20.38 6.90 -6.54
N PRO A 469 21.71 6.75 -6.74
CA PRO A 469 22.29 6.66 -8.07
C PRO A 469 21.93 5.33 -8.73
N GLU A 470 21.64 5.41 -10.01
CA GLU A 470 21.50 4.28 -10.90
C GLU A 470 22.69 4.24 -11.88
N PHE A 471 23.23 3.07 -12.12
CA PHE A 471 24.34 2.86 -13.05
C PHE A 471 24.31 1.46 -13.67
N MET A 472 24.83 1.37 -14.87
CA MET A 472 25.03 0.11 -15.57
C MET A 472 26.38 -0.49 -15.22
N LEU A 473 26.37 -1.73 -14.71
CA LEU A 473 27.59 -2.52 -14.53
C LEU A 473 28.00 -3.24 -15.81
N PRO A 474 29.29 -3.57 -15.97
CA PRO A 474 29.70 -4.56 -16.94
C PRO A 474 28.84 -5.82 -16.81
N TRP A 475 28.55 -6.50 -17.88
CA TRP A 475 27.67 -7.69 -17.96
C TRP A 475 26.16 -7.41 -17.96
N GLY A 476 25.74 -6.14 -18.13
CA GLY A 476 24.35 -5.78 -18.34
C GLY A 476 23.46 -5.76 -17.09
N TRP A 477 24.04 -5.65 -15.89
CA TRP A 477 23.29 -5.35 -14.68
C TRP A 477 23.04 -3.85 -14.54
N GLN A 478 21.81 -3.45 -14.42
CA GLN A 478 21.42 -2.12 -13.97
C GLN A 478 21.27 -2.15 -12.46
N VAL A 479 21.99 -1.31 -11.77
CA VAL A 479 22.05 -1.29 -10.29
C VAL A 479 21.62 0.08 -9.78
N ARG A 480 20.77 0.09 -8.76
CA ARG A 480 20.42 1.24 -7.92
C ARG A 480 20.95 0.98 -6.52
N ALA A 481 21.91 1.79 -6.09
CA ALA A 481 22.46 1.75 -4.74
C ALA A 481 21.92 2.94 -3.96
N GLY A 482 20.98 2.70 -3.09
CA GLY A 482 20.29 3.75 -2.35
C GLY A 482 20.79 3.89 -0.93
N LEU A 483 20.74 5.12 -0.42
CA LEU A 483 20.99 5.45 0.98
C LEU A 483 19.95 6.44 1.43
N ARG A 484 19.21 6.10 2.49
CA ARG A 484 18.29 7.00 3.19
C ARG A 484 18.85 7.26 4.59
N ILE A 485 18.90 8.52 4.97
CA ILE A 485 19.32 8.96 6.29
C ILE A 485 18.17 9.75 6.88
N HIS A 486 17.70 9.37 8.04
CA HIS A 486 16.64 10.08 8.72
C HIS A 486 16.81 10.10 10.24
N SER A 487 16.16 11.02 10.88
CA SER A 487 16.20 11.22 12.32
C SER A 487 14.80 11.52 12.83
N PHE A 488 14.54 11.01 14.03
CA PHE A 488 13.39 11.36 14.85
C PHE A 488 13.86 12.25 16.00
N PRO A 489 13.90 13.60 15.80
CA PRO A 489 14.43 14.54 16.81
C PRO A 489 13.72 14.45 18.16
N SER A 490 12.42 14.10 18.16
CA SER A 490 11.65 13.89 19.39
C SER A 490 12.12 12.67 20.19
N GLN A 491 12.83 11.74 19.57
CA GLN A 491 13.34 10.51 20.18
C GLN A 491 14.89 10.47 20.24
N ASP A 492 15.56 11.58 19.90
CA ASP A 492 17.02 11.70 19.84
C ASP A 492 17.70 10.53 19.10
N SER A 493 17.04 10.02 18.05
CA SER A 493 17.47 8.86 17.27
C SER A 493 17.68 9.22 15.81
N GLY A 494 18.67 8.57 15.19
CA GLY A 494 18.97 8.70 13.76
C GLY A 494 19.31 7.36 13.15
N PHE A 495 18.88 7.14 11.91
CA PHE A 495 18.99 5.87 11.22
C PHE A 495 19.64 6.04 9.86
N LEU A 496 20.38 5.00 9.47
CA LEU A 496 20.99 4.85 8.16
C LEU A 496 20.39 3.62 7.51
N GLU A 497 19.72 3.82 6.38
CA GLU A 497 19.03 2.77 5.64
C GLU A 497 19.67 2.54 4.26
N PRO A 498 20.69 1.68 4.16
CA PRO A 498 21.19 1.25 2.86
C PRO A 498 20.16 0.40 2.14
N ARG A 499 20.02 0.63 0.83
CA ARG A 499 19.13 -0.11 -0.05
C ARG A 499 19.84 -0.46 -1.34
N PHE A 500 19.53 -1.60 -1.87
CA PHE A 500 20.12 -2.11 -3.09
C PHE A 500 19.04 -2.73 -3.97
N ARG A 501 19.08 -2.40 -5.25
CA ARG A 501 18.24 -3.02 -6.27
C ARG A 501 19.08 -3.26 -7.52
N ALA A 502 18.85 -4.38 -8.18
CA ALA A 502 19.53 -4.70 -9.41
C ALA A 502 18.59 -5.45 -10.35
N VAL A 503 18.66 -5.16 -11.64
CA VAL A 503 17.95 -5.87 -12.68
C VAL A 503 18.90 -6.21 -13.81
N LYS A 504 18.72 -7.39 -14.37
CA LYS A 504 19.40 -7.82 -15.59
C LYS A 504 18.38 -8.44 -16.53
N VAL A 505 18.25 -7.84 -17.69
CA VAL A 505 17.43 -8.37 -18.78
C VAL A 505 18.36 -9.03 -19.80
N ARG A 506 18.01 -10.22 -20.24
CA ARG A 506 18.73 -10.96 -21.29
C ARG A 506 17.73 -11.70 -22.16
N GLU A 507 17.54 -11.23 -23.39
CA GLU A 507 16.57 -11.79 -24.34
C GLU A 507 15.16 -11.91 -23.74
N ARG A 508 14.81 -13.11 -23.26
CA ARG A 508 13.51 -13.43 -22.68
C ARG A 508 13.54 -13.62 -21.17
N ASP A 509 14.70 -13.47 -20.57
CA ASP A 509 14.95 -13.70 -19.14
C ASP A 509 15.20 -12.38 -18.42
N GLU A 510 14.58 -12.18 -17.28
CA GLU A 510 14.83 -11.06 -16.38
C GLU A 510 15.17 -11.60 -15.00
N PHE A 511 16.27 -11.11 -14.44
CA PHE A 511 16.71 -11.39 -13.08
C PHE A 511 16.64 -10.11 -12.28
N THR A 512 16.06 -10.17 -11.08
CA THR A 512 15.91 -9.03 -10.17
C THR A 512 16.41 -9.37 -8.79
N LEU A 513 17.04 -8.40 -8.14
CA LEU A 513 17.49 -8.49 -6.76
C LEU A 513 17.10 -7.22 -6.01
N ALA A 514 16.68 -7.35 -4.76
CA ALA A 514 16.50 -6.21 -3.87
C ALA A 514 16.89 -6.56 -2.44
N ALA A 515 17.51 -5.63 -1.73
CA ALA A 515 17.81 -5.75 -0.31
C ALA A 515 17.78 -4.37 0.35
N GLY A 516 17.47 -4.31 1.64
CA GLY A 516 17.47 -3.03 2.36
C GLY A 516 17.14 -3.17 3.83
N ILE A 517 17.42 -2.07 4.54
CA ILE A 517 17.06 -1.87 5.95
C ILE A 517 16.01 -0.77 6.01
N PHE A 518 15.00 -0.94 6.86
CA PHE A 518 13.82 -0.09 6.97
C PHE A 518 13.46 0.11 8.44
N HIS A 519 13.02 1.33 8.82
CA HIS A 519 12.57 1.65 10.17
C HIS A 519 11.20 2.33 10.16
N GLN A 520 10.50 2.20 11.27
CA GLN A 520 9.16 2.77 11.46
C GLN A 520 8.96 3.24 12.90
N GLU A 521 8.61 4.53 13.10
CA GLU A 521 8.48 5.08 14.46
C GLU A 521 7.07 4.97 15.05
N ILE A 522 6.04 4.80 14.23
CA ILE A 522 4.67 4.67 14.72
C ILE A 522 4.19 3.23 14.61
N VAL A 523 3.45 2.80 15.59
CA VAL A 523 2.95 1.43 15.73
C VAL A 523 1.43 1.46 15.79
N GLY A 524 0.78 0.57 15.07
CA GLY A 524 -0.65 0.30 15.18
C GLY A 524 -0.89 -0.86 16.14
N LEU A 525 -1.66 -0.62 17.17
CA LEU A 525 -2.10 -1.65 18.11
C LEU A 525 -3.47 -2.16 17.67
N THR A 526 -3.55 -3.44 17.35
CA THR A 526 -4.79 -4.13 17.02
C THR A 526 -4.97 -5.31 17.96
N ASP A 527 -6.19 -5.78 18.13
CA ASP A 527 -6.43 -7.05 18.83
C ASP A 527 -5.90 -8.20 17.99
N ARG A 528 -4.98 -8.96 18.55
CA ARG A 528 -4.28 -10.05 17.83
C ARG A 528 -4.77 -11.45 18.16
N ARG A 529 -5.83 -11.58 18.95
CA ARG A 529 -6.38 -12.91 19.26
C ARG A 529 -6.87 -13.63 18.01
N ASP A 530 -7.33 -12.86 17.04
CA ASP A 530 -7.61 -13.29 15.68
C ASP A 530 -7.21 -12.20 14.68
N ALA A 531 -7.38 -12.48 13.40
CA ALA A 531 -7.08 -11.52 12.34
C ALA A 531 -8.28 -10.58 12.03
N ALA A 532 -9.42 -10.73 12.71
CA ALA A 532 -10.64 -9.98 12.43
C ALA A 532 -10.70 -8.59 13.10
N GLY A 533 -9.75 -8.29 14.00
CA GLY A 533 -9.70 -6.99 14.70
C GLY A 533 -9.51 -5.83 13.73
N VAL A 534 -10.50 -4.94 13.63
CA VAL A 534 -10.49 -3.81 12.69
C VAL A 534 -10.12 -2.47 13.32
N PHE A 535 -10.33 -2.31 14.63
CA PHE A 535 -9.92 -1.10 15.35
C PHE A 535 -8.41 -1.09 15.56
N THR A 536 -7.75 0.00 15.16
CA THR A 536 -6.31 0.20 15.34
C THR A 536 -6.06 1.47 16.15
N ALA A 537 -5.40 1.32 17.31
CA ALA A 537 -4.89 2.45 18.07
C ALA A 537 -3.45 2.76 17.67
N TRP A 538 -3.18 4.02 17.36
CA TRP A 538 -1.84 4.45 16.93
C TRP A 538 -1.05 5.05 18.10
N THR A 539 0.21 4.64 18.22
CA THR A 539 1.16 5.13 19.22
C THR A 539 2.57 5.27 18.62
N THR A 540 3.44 6.02 19.27
CA THR A 540 4.86 6.05 18.92
C THR A 540 5.59 4.86 19.54
N SER A 541 6.69 4.44 18.93
CA SER A 541 7.64 3.52 19.57
C SER A 541 8.21 4.16 20.84
N THR A 542 8.41 3.37 21.90
CA THR A 542 8.96 3.87 23.16
C THR A 542 10.49 3.84 23.15
N PHE A 543 11.13 4.80 23.81
CA PHE A 543 12.59 4.90 23.90
C PHE A 543 13.26 3.64 24.44
N ASP A 544 12.63 2.98 25.39
CA ASP A 544 13.20 1.83 26.09
C ASP A 544 13.20 0.56 25.25
N GLN A 545 12.36 0.48 24.23
CA GLN A 545 12.16 -0.71 23.41
C GLN A 545 12.74 -0.60 22.00
N GLY A 546 13.23 0.58 21.61
CA GLY A 546 13.78 0.84 20.29
C GLY A 546 12.73 1.07 19.21
N VAL A 547 13.17 1.31 17.97
CA VAL A 547 12.31 1.54 16.82
C VAL A 547 12.17 0.24 16.02
N PRO A 548 10.97 -0.15 15.57
CA PRO A 548 10.78 -1.29 14.67
C PRO A 548 11.67 -1.21 13.43
N GLU A 549 12.38 -2.29 13.16
CA GLU A 549 13.31 -2.44 12.04
C GLU A 549 12.94 -3.67 11.21
N ALA A 550 13.09 -3.58 9.90
CA ALA A 550 13.03 -4.72 9.00
C ALA A 550 14.24 -4.78 8.07
N ILE A 551 14.78 -5.98 7.88
CA ILE A 551 15.80 -6.29 6.90
C ILE A 551 15.18 -7.17 5.83
N HIS A 552 15.19 -6.71 4.58
CA HIS A 552 14.62 -7.44 3.44
C HIS A 552 15.70 -7.96 2.51
N ALA A 553 15.48 -9.14 1.94
CA ALA A 553 16.21 -9.71 0.82
C ALA A 553 15.21 -10.37 -0.14
N ILE A 554 15.25 -10.01 -1.41
CA ILE A 554 14.33 -10.47 -2.44
C ILE A 554 15.13 -10.84 -3.68
N ALA A 555 14.78 -11.97 -4.32
CA ALA A 555 15.34 -12.39 -5.60
C ALA A 555 14.21 -12.86 -6.50
N GLY A 556 14.16 -12.32 -7.73
CA GLY A 556 13.14 -12.63 -8.72
C GLY A 556 13.74 -13.12 -10.03
N TYR A 557 12.97 -13.96 -10.70
CA TYR A 557 13.24 -14.43 -12.05
C TYR A 557 11.94 -14.40 -12.85
N ARG A 558 11.97 -13.80 -14.04
CA ARG A 558 10.86 -13.76 -14.99
C ARG A 558 11.33 -14.22 -16.34
N ARG A 559 10.52 -15.04 -17.01
CA ARG A 559 10.78 -15.54 -18.35
C ARG A 559 9.56 -15.42 -19.25
N ALA A 560 9.71 -14.75 -20.37
CA ALA A 560 8.78 -14.81 -21.48
C ALA A 560 9.04 -16.09 -22.27
N VAL A 561 8.37 -17.21 -21.91
CA VAL A 561 8.52 -18.53 -22.56
C VAL A 561 8.13 -18.44 -24.03
N SER A 562 7.07 -17.67 -24.33
CA SER A 562 6.62 -17.34 -25.68
C SER A 562 5.96 -15.94 -25.66
N ARG A 563 5.53 -15.44 -26.81
CA ARG A 563 4.70 -14.22 -26.90
C ARG A 563 3.37 -14.33 -26.13
N ARG A 564 2.97 -15.55 -25.73
CA ARG A 564 1.68 -15.85 -25.10
C ARG A 564 1.79 -16.29 -23.64
N LEU A 565 2.95 -16.78 -23.23
CA LEU A 565 3.19 -17.39 -21.91
C LEU A 565 4.35 -16.74 -21.20
N GLU A 566 4.09 -16.18 -20.03
CA GLU A 566 5.08 -15.63 -19.12
C GLU A 566 5.03 -16.37 -17.78
N ILE A 567 6.19 -16.62 -17.19
CA ILE A 567 6.34 -17.24 -15.87
C ILE A 567 7.24 -16.35 -15.03
N SER A 568 6.83 -16.05 -13.81
CA SER A 568 7.66 -15.38 -12.82
C SER A 568 7.73 -16.19 -11.52
N LEU A 569 8.90 -16.13 -10.91
CA LEU A 569 9.19 -16.68 -9.58
C LEU A 569 9.88 -15.60 -8.76
N GLU A 570 9.41 -15.35 -7.57
CA GLU A 570 10.07 -14.45 -6.63
C GLU A 570 10.21 -15.13 -5.27
N THR A 571 11.37 -15.02 -4.67
CA THR A 571 11.66 -15.52 -3.31
C THR A 571 12.02 -14.35 -2.42
N TYR A 572 11.58 -14.39 -1.15
CA TYR A 572 11.85 -13.33 -0.21
C TYR A 572 12.13 -13.83 1.20
N ALA A 573 12.97 -13.06 1.89
CA ALA A 573 13.25 -13.22 3.31
C ALA A 573 13.15 -11.86 4.00
N LYS A 574 12.50 -11.82 5.17
CA LYS A 574 12.46 -10.63 6.03
C LYS A 574 12.84 -11.04 7.44
N LYS A 575 13.69 -10.24 8.08
CA LYS A 575 13.93 -10.26 9.52
C LYS A 575 13.34 -8.99 10.12
N LEU A 576 12.52 -9.14 11.16
CA LEU A 576 11.84 -8.06 11.84
C LEU A 576 12.39 -7.98 13.27
N ASN A 577 12.93 -6.85 13.65
CA ASN A 577 13.48 -6.60 14.98
C ASN A 577 12.64 -5.52 15.68
N ASN A 578 12.61 -5.55 17.00
CA ASN A 578 11.89 -4.56 17.81
C ASN A 578 10.41 -4.40 17.39
N LEU A 579 9.74 -5.49 17.01
CA LEU A 579 8.31 -5.45 16.82
C LEU A 579 7.62 -5.22 18.15
N PHE A 580 6.55 -4.43 18.13
CA PHE A 580 5.68 -4.25 19.28
C PHE A 580 4.40 -5.00 19.05
N ILE A 581 4.15 -5.99 19.90
CA ILE A 581 2.91 -6.73 19.89
C ILE A 581 2.17 -6.48 21.20
N PRO A 582 0.82 -6.45 21.18
CA PRO A 582 0.04 -6.43 22.40
C PRO A 582 0.41 -7.60 23.30
N GLU A 583 0.54 -7.34 24.60
CA GLU A 583 0.74 -8.40 25.58
C GLU A 583 -0.43 -9.39 25.51
N TRP A 584 -0.10 -10.67 25.49
CA TRP A 584 -1.12 -11.70 25.53
C TRP A 584 -1.88 -11.64 26.87
N THR A 585 -3.19 -11.75 26.84
CA THR A 585 -4.05 -11.77 28.01
C THR A 585 -5.14 -12.83 27.85
N ALA A 586 -5.46 -13.50 28.93
CA ALA A 586 -6.60 -14.42 29.00
C ALA A 586 -7.97 -13.71 28.92
N TYR A 587 -7.96 -12.40 29.09
CA TYR A 587 -9.16 -11.58 28.91
C TYR A 587 -9.29 -11.19 27.45
N PRO A 588 -10.44 -11.43 26.84
CA PRO A 588 -10.66 -11.11 25.43
C PRO A 588 -10.97 -9.62 25.27
N ARG A 589 -10.04 -8.76 25.67
CA ARG A 589 -10.14 -7.32 25.56
C ARG A 589 -8.89 -6.74 24.93
N PHE A 590 -9.06 -5.63 24.27
CA PHE A 590 -7.97 -4.84 23.72
C PHE A 590 -6.99 -4.44 24.84
N THR A 591 -5.70 -4.68 24.64
CA THR A 591 -4.66 -4.30 25.60
C THR A 591 -3.72 -3.26 25.01
N THR A 592 -3.33 -2.29 25.83
CA THR A 592 -2.33 -1.26 25.49
C THR A 592 -0.94 -1.60 25.99
N ARG A 593 -0.80 -2.68 26.75
CA ARG A 593 0.52 -3.18 27.12
C ARG A 593 1.15 -3.83 25.89
N ILE A 594 2.34 -3.38 25.57
CA ILE A 594 3.11 -3.86 24.43
C ILE A 594 4.36 -4.57 24.91
N GLN A 595 4.69 -5.65 24.22
CA GLN A 595 5.87 -6.46 24.49
C GLN A 595 6.76 -6.48 23.23
N PRO A 596 8.08 -6.47 23.41
CA PRO A 596 8.99 -6.60 22.27
C PRO A 596 8.88 -8.00 21.66
N ALA A 597 8.99 -8.04 20.34
CA ALA A 597 9.01 -9.29 19.58
C ALA A 597 10.00 -9.22 18.42
N GLU A 598 10.46 -10.37 17.99
CA GLU A 598 11.19 -10.55 16.75
C GLU A 598 10.33 -11.33 15.74
N GLY A 599 10.54 -11.07 14.44
CA GLY A 599 9.83 -11.76 13.38
C GLY A 599 10.76 -12.30 12.31
N ARG A 600 10.37 -13.42 11.72
CA ARG A 600 11.03 -14.00 10.54
C ARG A 600 9.99 -14.37 9.52
N VAL A 601 10.21 -13.94 8.28
CA VAL A 601 9.33 -14.26 7.15
C VAL A 601 10.17 -14.86 6.04
N LEU A 602 9.75 -16.00 5.53
CA LEU A 602 10.33 -16.65 4.35
C LEU A 602 9.20 -16.99 3.40
N GLY A 603 9.38 -16.72 2.11
CA GLY A 603 8.34 -17.06 1.15
C GLY A 603 8.82 -17.15 -0.28
N ALA A 604 7.92 -17.67 -1.12
CA ALA A 604 8.11 -17.79 -2.55
C ALA A 604 6.78 -17.57 -3.27
N ASP A 605 6.81 -16.77 -4.31
CA ASP A 605 5.66 -16.38 -5.12
C ASP A 605 5.90 -16.82 -6.55
N VAL A 606 4.89 -17.47 -7.15
CA VAL A 606 4.90 -17.91 -8.56
C VAL A 606 3.71 -17.28 -9.27
N ARG A 607 3.91 -16.75 -10.47
CA ARG A 607 2.83 -16.32 -11.37
C ARG A 607 3.07 -16.92 -12.75
N VAL A 608 2.03 -17.49 -13.30
CA VAL A 608 1.97 -17.98 -14.68
C VAL A 608 0.87 -17.22 -15.40
N GLU A 609 1.20 -16.50 -16.44
CA GLU A 609 0.27 -15.68 -17.21
C GLU A 609 0.24 -16.17 -18.67
N TYR A 610 -0.98 -16.28 -19.22
CA TYR A 610 -1.21 -16.71 -20.58
C TYR A 610 -2.23 -15.80 -21.28
N ARG A 611 -1.90 -15.38 -22.53
CA ARG A 611 -2.75 -14.53 -23.37
C ARG A 611 -2.76 -15.06 -24.80
N GLN A 612 -3.95 -15.34 -25.32
CA GLN A 612 -4.12 -15.75 -26.72
C GLN A 612 -5.52 -15.40 -27.23
N GLY A 613 -5.60 -14.51 -28.23
CA GLY A 613 -6.88 -14.13 -28.85
C GLY A 613 -7.87 -13.61 -27.82
N VAL A 614 -9.03 -14.26 -27.74
CA VAL A 614 -10.11 -13.90 -26.82
C VAL A 614 -9.86 -14.35 -25.37
N PHE A 615 -8.83 -15.12 -25.09
CA PHE A 615 -8.52 -15.65 -23.76
C PHE A 615 -7.33 -14.93 -23.16
N SER A 616 -7.48 -14.43 -21.95
CA SER A 616 -6.38 -14.02 -21.07
C SER A 616 -6.59 -14.57 -19.66
N GLY A 617 -5.51 -14.88 -18.98
CA GLY A 617 -5.62 -15.35 -17.60
C GLY A 617 -4.28 -15.58 -16.95
N PHE A 618 -4.33 -15.72 -15.63
CA PHE A 618 -3.15 -16.02 -14.83
C PHE A 618 -3.49 -16.90 -13.62
N VAL A 619 -2.48 -17.63 -13.17
CA VAL A 619 -2.52 -18.36 -11.91
C VAL A 619 -1.37 -17.87 -11.05
N THR A 620 -1.67 -17.54 -9.79
CA THR A 620 -0.67 -17.18 -8.80
C THR A 620 -0.67 -18.18 -7.66
N TYR A 621 0.53 -18.49 -7.15
CA TYR A 621 0.74 -19.28 -5.97
C TYR A 621 1.70 -18.57 -5.03
N GLY A 622 1.29 -18.37 -3.79
CA GLY A 622 2.10 -17.82 -2.72
C GLY A 622 2.34 -18.86 -1.63
N LEU A 623 3.61 -19.05 -1.28
CA LEU A 623 4.05 -19.80 -0.09
C LEU A 623 4.67 -18.83 0.89
N SER A 624 4.13 -18.76 2.11
CA SER A 624 4.65 -17.89 3.16
C SER A 624 4.81 -18.64 4.48
N ASN A 625 5.86 -18.32 5.21
CA ASN A 625 6.12 -18.83 6.56
C ASN A 625 6.49 -17.65 7.46
N VAL A 626 5.54 -17.26 8.30
CA VAL A 626 5.72 -16.19 9.27
C VAL A 626 5.86 -16.78 10.66
N ARG A 627 6.88 -16.36 11.39
CA ARG A 627 7.13 -16.74 12.78
C ARG A 627 7.47 -15.52 13.59
N TYR A 628 6.84 -15.38 14.76
CA TYR A 628 7.15 -14.35 15.74
C TYR A 628 7.62 -15.02 17.03
N THR A 629 8.64 -14.44 17.64
CA THR A 629 9.13 -14.81 18.98
C THR A 629 8.96 -13.59 19.88
N ALA A 630 8.21 -13.73 20.95
CA ALA A 630 7.88 -12.64 21.87
C ALA A 630 8.11 -13.04 23.32
N GLN A 631 8.59 -12.08 24.12
CA GLN A 631 8.58 -12.21 25.57
C GLN A 631 7.20 -11.80 26.09
N GLN A 632 6.55 -12.67 26.84
CA GLN A 632 5.18 -12.50 27.33
C GLN A 632 5.13 -12.93 28.79
N ASP A 633 5.48 -12.02 29.70
CA ASP A 633 5.61 -12.34 31.12
C ASP A 633 4.32 -12.94 31.74
N ALA A 634 3.16 -12.52 31.23
CA ALA A 634 1.88 -13.07 31.67
C ALA A 634 1.71 -14.55 31.34
N LEU A 635 2.41 -15.10 30.36
CA LEU A 635 2.31 -16.51 29.97
C LEU A 635 3.00 -17.46 30.93
N GLU A 636 4.02 -17.00 31.68
CA GLU A 636 4.75 -17.87 32.61
C GLU A 636 3.82 -18.51 33.65
N LEU A 637 2.83 -17.73 34.14
CA LEU A 637 1.82 -18.23 35.09
C LEU A 637 0.88 -19.27 34.49
N TRP A 638 0.66 -19.25 33.15
CA TRP A 638 -0.33 -20.10 32.48
C TRP A 638 0.30 -21.32 31.80
N TYR A 639 1.49 -21.14 31.22
CA TYR A 639 2.11 -22.14 30.35
C TYR A 639 3.53 -22.52 30.79
N GLY A 640 4.05 -21.93 31.88
CA GLY A 640 5.38 -22.21 32.42
C GLY A 640 6.54 -21.67 31.59
N SER A 641 6.28 -20.80 30.63
CA SER A 641 7.28 -20.12 29.82
C SER A 641 6.85 -18.71 29.49
N SER A 642 7.75 -17.74 29.64
CA SER A 642 7.55 -16.36 29.22
C SER A 642 7.92 -16.11 27.76
N GLU A 643 8.61 -17.03 27.08
CA GLU A 643 8.93 -16.96 25.68
C GLU A 643 7.89 -17.73 24.84
N LEU A 644 7.28 -17.03 23.88
CA LEU A 644 6.31 -17.58 22.95
C LEU A 644 6.86 -17.50 21.52
N ASP A 645 7.08 -18.66 20.88
CA ASP A 645 7.36 -18.78 19.43
C ASP A 645 6.09 -19.25 18.70
N PHE A 646 5.47 -18.36 17.92
CA PHE A 646 4.16 -18.61 17.35
C PHE A 646 4.02 -18.19 15.90
N ARG A 647 3.00 -18.71 15.25
CA ARG A 647 2.51 -18.27 13.94
C ARG A 647 1.48 -17.18 14.17
N PRO A 648 1.70 -15.93 13.66
CA PRO A 648 0.72 -14.88 13.87
C PRO A 648 -0.59 -15.19 13.15
N PRO A 649 -1.73 -14.59 13.56
CA PRO A 649 -3.07 -14.88 13.01
C PRO A 649 -3.19 -14.69 11.49
N HIS A 650 -2.29 -13.96 10.88
CA HIS A 650 -2.25 -13.70 9.44
C HIS A 650 -1.29 -14.62 8.65
N ASP A 651 -0.65 -15.63 9.27
CA ASP A 651 0.22 -16.58 8.56
C ASP A 651 -0.60 -17.53 7.68
N ARG A 652 -0.96 -17.11 6.48
CA ARG A 652 -1.56 -17.99 5.47
C ARG A 652 -0.47 -18.71 4.70
N ARG A 653 -0.25 -19.97 5.01
CA ARG A 653 0.87 -20.76 4.49
C ARG A 653 0.81 -20.93 2.96
N HIS A 654 -0.36 -21.25 2.42
CA HIS A 654 -0.58 -21.47 1.00
C HIS A 654 -1.72 -20.61 0.50
N GLN A 655 -1.51 -19.92 -0.61
CA GLN A 655 -2.51 -19.10 -1.29
C GLN A 655 -2.43 -19.38 -2.78
N VAL A 656 -3.59 -19.60 -3.43
CA VAL A 656 -3.71 -19.73 -4.89
C VAL A 656 -4.79 -18.77 -5.37
N ASN A 657 -4.52 -18.07 -6.46
CA ASN A 657 -5.56 -17.37 -7.22
C ASN A 657 -5.44 -17.78 -8.67
N ALA A 658 -6.58 -18.09 -9.30
CA ALA A 658 -6.70 -18.32 -10.73
C ALA A 658 -7.72 -17.34 -11.29
N VAL A 659 -7.31 -16.55 -12.26
CA VAL A 659 -8.15 -15.57 -12.95
C VAL A 659 -8.15 -15.90 -14.43
N ALA A 660 -9.33 -15.90 -15.05
CA ALA A 660 -9.51 -16.11 -16.47
C ALA A 660 -10.54 -15.13 -17.02
N SER A 661 -10.20 -14.48 -18.13
CA SER A 661 -11.05 -13.53 -18.86
C SER A 661 -11.26 -14.04 -20.31
N LEU A 662 -12.49 -13.99 -20.77
CA LEU A 662 -12.93 -14.40 -22.10
C LEU A 662 -13.66 -13.23 -22.77
N ASP A 663 -13.06 -12.62 -23.78
CA ASP A 663 -13.67 -11.60 -24.64
C ASP A 663 -14.45 -12.30 -25.78
N LEU A 664 -15.72 -12.59 -25.52
CA LEU A 664 -16.62 -13.29 -26.44
C LEU A 664 -17.68 -12.33 -27.01
N LYS A 665 -17.28 -11.22 -27.61
CA LYS A 665 -18.19 -10.17 -28.10
C LYS A 665 -19.58 -10.68 -28.48
N PRO A 666 -20.67 -10.12 -27.94
CA PRO A 666 -20.71 -8.85 -27.20
C PRO A 666 -20.59 -9.00 -25.66
N PHE A 667 -20.07 -10.08 -25.16
CA PHE A 667 -19.94 -10.36 -23.73
C PHE A 667 -18.47 -10.57 -23.34
N ASP A 668 -18.09 -10.01 -22.21
CA ASP A 668 -16.87 -10.31 -21.51
C ASP A 668 -17.19 -11.16 -20.28
N ILE A 669 -16.46 -12.25 -20.08
CA ILE A 669 -16.69 -13.19 -18.98
C ILE A 669 -15.42 -13.28 -18.17
N ASP A 670 -15.50 -12.89 -16.89
CA ASP A 670 -14.40 -12.98 -15.95
C ASP A 670 -14.72 -14.00 -14.86
N VAL A 671 -13.73 -14.82 -14.57
CA VAL A 671 -13.80 -15.89 -13.57
C VAL A 671 -12.63 -15.78 -12.63
N ARG A 672 -12.86 -15.85 -11.34
CA ARG A 672 -11.85 -15.86 -10.30
C ARG A 672 -12.08 -17.02 -9.35
N TRP A 673 -11.06 -17.85 -9.16
CA TRP A 673 -11.05 -18.85 -8.10
C TRP A 673 -9.91 -18.55 -7.11
N GLN A 674 -10.25 -18.61 -5.83
CA GLN A 674 -9.33 -18.34 -4.72
C GLN A 674 -9.25 -19.55 -3.81
N PHE A 675 -8.05 -19.80 -3.29
CA PHE A 675 -7.80 -20.79 -2.23
C PHE A 675 -6.81 -20.22 -1.23
N GLY A 676 -7.05 -20.45 0.07
CA GLY A 676 -6.15 -20.12 1.15
C GLY A 676 -6.12 -21.22 2.20
N SER A 677 -4.94 -21.61 2.67
CA SER A 677 -4.83 -22.45 3.87
C SER A 677 -5.41 -21.72 5.08
N GLY A 678 -5.85 -22.49 6.08
CA GLY A 678 -6.42 -21.95 7.31
C GLY A 678 -5.45 -21.03 8.05
N LEU A 679 -6.00 -20.01 8.72
CA LEU A 679 -5.27 -19.05 9.54
C LEU A 679 -5.10 -19.58 10.97
N PRO A 680 -4.00 -19.25 11.67
CA PRO A 680 -3.82 -19.56 13.08
C PRO A 680 -4.81 -18.81 13.96
N TYR A 681 -5.28 -19.47 15.02
CA TYR A 681 -6.10 -18.84 16.06
C TYR A 681 -5.83 -19.49 17.43
N SER A 682 -6.19 -18.80 18.51
CA SER A 682 -6.08 -19.35 19.88
C SER A 682 -7.33 -20.13 20.24
N ARG A 683 -7.18 -21.43 20.49
CA ARG A 683 -8.29 -22.34 20.77
C ARG A 683 -8.75 -22.15 22.23
N ALA A 684 -10.04 -21.83 22.42
CA ALA A 684 -10.64 -21.77 23.73
C ALA A 684 -10.93 -23.20 24.26
N LEU A 685 -10.54 -23.48 25.51
CA LEU A 685 -10.80 -24.72 26.21
C LEU A 685 -12.01 -24.61 27.14
N GLY A 686 -12.34 -23.41 27.61
CA GLY A 686 -13.43 -23.15 28.51
C GLY A 686 -13.42 -21.72 29.04
N PHE A 687 -14.26 -21.47 30.02
CA PHE A 687 -14.42 -20.17 30.65
C PHE A 687 -14.30 -20.28 32.16
N ASP A 688 -13.77 -19.23 32.78
CA ASP A 688 -13.70 -19.06 34.22
C ASP A 688 -14.40 -17.74 34.61
N GLY A 689 -14.95 -17.67 35.79
CA GLY A 689 -15.57 -16.47 36.34
C GLY A 689 -14.51 -15.60 37.02
N PHE A 690 -14.53 -14.32 36.73
CA PHE A 690 -13.65 -13.34 37.35
C PHE A 690 -14.48 -12.21 37.95
N MET A 691 -14.28 -11.93 39.23
CA MET A 691 -14.94 -10.84 39.95
C MET A 691 -13.90 -9.81 40.39
N VAL A 692 -14.16 -8.54 40.06
CA VAL A 692 -13.43 -7.42 40.67
C VAL A 692 -14.10 -7.09 42.00
N VAL A 693 -13.38 -7.29 43.07
CA VAL A 693 -13.87 -6.94 44.41
C VAL A 693 -13.56 -5.47 44.66
N ASP A 694 -14.50 -4.60 44.33
CA ASP A 694 -14.53 -3.25 44.87
C ASP A 694 -15.48 -3.19 46.06
N GLY A 695 -15.44 -2.13 46.84
CA GLY A 695 -16.14 -2.09 48.11
C GLY A 695 -17.69 -2.12 48.07
N ASN A 696 -18.33 -2.24 46.89
CA ASN A 696 -19.78 -2.20 46.67
C ASN A 696 -20.32 -3.43 45.93
N LEU A 697 -19.65 -4.55 46.03
CA LEU A 697 -19.97 -5.74 45.21
C LEU A 697 -21.29 -6.37 45.64
N ASP A 698 -22.28 -6.40 44.74
CA ASP A 698 -23.41 -7.32 44.82
C ASP A 698 -23.10 -8.60 44.06
N VAL A 699 -22.70 -9.63 44.79
CA VAL A 699 -22.26 -10.93 44.24
C VAL A 699 -23.37 -11.65 43.48
N PHE A 700 -24.61 -11.26 43.67
CA PHE A 700 -25.77 -11.91 43.05
C PHE A 700 -26.23 -11.18 41.77
N ASP A 701 -26.04 -9.87 41.68
CA ASP A 701 -26.46 -9.07 40.53
C ASP A 701 -25.32 -8.80 39.53
N GLU A 702 -24.04 -8.98 39.94
CA GLU A 702 -22.87 -8.82 39.06
C GLU A 702 -22.08 -10.14 38.97
N PRO A 703 -22.43 -11.06 38.05
CA PRO A 703 -21.82 -12.39 37.97
C PRO A 703 -20.33 -12.36 37.59
N GLY A 704 -19.75 -11.20 37.41
CA GLY A 704 -18.34 -11.01 37.07
C GLY A 704 -18.06 -11.19 35.56
N ASN A 705 -16.89 -10.73 35.17
CA ASN A 705 -16.44 -10.86 33.79
C ASN A 705 -15.97 -12.31 33.49
N ARG A 706 -16.35 -12.83 32.35
CA ARG A 706 -15.87 -14.14 31.90
C ARG A 706 -14.42 -14.04 31.44
N ARG A 707 -13.60 -14.96 31.89
CA ARG A 707 -12.24 -15.15 31.44
C ARG A 707 -12.18 -16.39 30.55
N VAL A 708 -11.54 -16.28 29.40
CA VAL A 708 -11.35 -17.40 28.47
C VAL A 708 -10.11 -18.18 28.89
N ILE A 709 -10.23 -19.48 29.04
CA ILE A 709 -9.11 -20.40 29.24
C ILE A 709 -8.72 -20.89 27.85
N TYR A 710 -7.59 -20.40 27.34
CA TYR A 710 -7.06 -20.83 26.07
C TYR A 710 -6.14 -22.04 26.22
N GLU A 711 -6.07 -22.85 25.16
CA GLU A 711 -4.93 -23.71 24.89
C GLU A 711 -3.68 -22.81 24.68
N GLU A 712 -2.55 -23.40 24.34
CA GLU A 712 -1.38 -22.58 23.96
C GLU A 712 -1.78 -21.56 22.87
N PRO A 713 -1.37 -20.28 22.99
CA PRO A 713 -1.76 -19.25 22.04
C PRO A 713 -1.41 -19.60 20.59
N TYR A 714 -2.33 -19.31 19.66
CA TYR A 714 -2.18 -19.52 18.21
C TYR A 714 -1.92 -20.98 17.77
N ASN A 715 -2.29 -21.97 18.56
CA ASN A 715 -2.10 -23.40 18.28
C ASN A 715 -3.20 -24.02 17.38
N GLY A 716 -4.35 -23.38 17.27
CA GLY A 716 -5.43 -23.78 16.38
C GLY A 716 -5.19 -23.32 14.94
N ILE A 717 -5.78 -24.04 13.98
CA ILE A 717 -5.81 -23.66 12.55
C ILE A 717 -7.25 -23.67 12.08
N LEU A 718 -7.72 -22.56 11.53
CA LEU A 718 -9.05 -22.46 10.91
C LEU A 718 -9.15 -23.36 9.66
N PRO A 719 -10.36 -23.75 9.23
CA PRO A 719 -10.56 -24.44 7.97
C PRO A 719 -10.01 -23.68 6.76
N THR A 720 -9.72 -24.41 5.69
CA THR A 720 -9.29 -23.81 4.43
C THR A 720 -10.40 -22.94 3.82
N TYR A 721 -9.99 -21.79 3.31
CA TYR A 721 -10.83 -20.88 2.54
C TYR A 721 -10.75 -21.21 1.06
N HIS A 722 -11.89 -21.23 0.34
CA HIS A 722 -11.90 -21.12 -1.12
C HIS A 722 -13.24 -20.55 -1.63
N ARG A 723 -13.19 -19.86 -2.76
CA ARG A 723 -14.32 -19.19 -3.37
C ARG A 723 -14.18 -19.11 -4.89
N LEU A 724 -15.30 -19.19 -5.60
CA LEU A 724 -15.39 -18.97 -7.03
C LEU A 724 -16.33 -17.80 -7.29
N ASP A 725 -15.85 -16.80 -8.02
CA ASP A 725 -16.59 -15.62 -8.43
C ASP A 725 -16.64 -15.56 -9.95
N ILE A 726 -17.78 -15.16 -10.52
CA ILE A 726 -17.98 -15.05 -11.96
C ILE A 726 -18.73 -13.76 -12.26
N THR A 727 -18.24 -13.01 -13.25
CA THR A 727 -18.95 -11.84 -13.80
C THR A 727 -19.07 -11.97 -15.31
N ILE A 728 -20.15 -11.43 -15.84
CA ILE A 728 -20.44 -11.29 -17.27
C ILE A 728 -20.75 -9.84 -17.50
N GLU A 729 -20.05 -9.21 -18.41
CA GLU A 729 -20.21 -7.81 -18.77
C GLU A 729 -20.66 -7.67 -20.22
N ARG A 730 -21.37 -6.59 -20.50
CA ARG A 730 -21.76 -6.21 -21.85
C ARG A 730 -21.77 -4.71 -22.00
N ASP A 731 -21.05 -4.25 -23.00
CA ASP A 731 -21.07 -2.85 -23.41
C ASP A 731 -22.11 -2.64 -24.51
N VAL A 732 -22.93 -1.59 -24.34
CA VAL A 732 -23.95 -1.16 -25.31
C VAL A 732 -23.71 0.30 -25.64
N ILE A 733 -23.37 0.58 -26.88
CA ILE A 733 -23.24 1.96 -27.38
C ILE A 733 -24.66 2.53 -27.56
N LEU A 734 -25.00 3.57 -26.80
CA LEU A 734 -26.29 4.25 -26.86
C LEU A 734 -26.26 5.39 -27.91
N SER A 735 -25.13 6.12 -27.98
CA SER A 735 -24.89 7.18 -28.96
C SER A 735 -23.39 7.28 -29.22
N GLY A 736 -22.94 8.17 -30.11
CA GLY A 736 -21.51 8.34 -30.39
C GLY A 736 -20.63 8.61 -29.16
N ASN A 737 -21.20 9.25 -28.13
CA ASN A 737 -20.50 9.67 -26.91
C ASN A 737 -21.06 9.01 -25.63
N ALA A 738 -22.03 8.09 -25.74
CA ALA A 738 -22.62 7.47 -24.56
C ALA A 738 -22.59 5.95 -24.65
N ARG A 739 -22.02 5.31 -23.62
CA ARG A 739 -21.90 3.87 -23.48
C ARG A 739 -22.57 3.41 -22.19
N LEU A 740 -23.32 2.32 -22.25
CA LEU A 740 -23.89 1.65 -21.08
C LEU A 740 -23.18 0.31 -20.89
N LYS A 741 -22.46 0.17 -19.79
CA LYS A 741 -21.89 -1.10 -19.34
C LYS A 741 -22.90 -1.77 -18.40
N ALA A 742 -23.28 -2.99 -18.68
CA ALA A 742 -24.13 -3.81 -17.83
C ALA A 742 -23.37 -5.02 -17.33
N LEU A 743 -23.37 -5.22 -16.02
CA LEU A 743 -22.72 -6.34 -15.33
C LEU A 743 -23.78 -7.25 -14.71
N ALA A 744 -23.59 -8.55 -14.81
CA ALA A 744 -24.28 -9.56 -14.02
C ALA A 744 -23.26 -10.60 -13.54
N GLY A 745 -23.35 -11.01 -12.28
CA GLY A 745 -22.37 -11.93 -11.72
C GLY A 745 -22.82 -12.60 -10.44
N VAL A 746 -21.92 -13.37 -9.88
CA VAL A 746 -22.11 -14.07 -8.61
C VAL A 746 -20.79 -14.10 -7.86
N ILE A 747 -20.84 -13.70 -6.61
CA ILE A 747 -19.79 -13.92 -5.61
C ILE A 747 -20.11 -15.21 -4.85
N ASN A 748 -19.10 -16.04 -4.60
CA ASN A 748 -19.20 -17.32 -3.91
C ASN A 748 -20.22 -18.27 -4.61
N MET A 749 -19.96 -18.57 -5.89
CA MET A 749 -20.85 -19.32 -6.80
C MET A 749 -21.36 -20.66 -6.24
N TYR A 750 -20.60 -21.35 -5.41
CA TYR A 750 -21.01 -22.63 -4.83
C TYR A 750 -21.39 -22.57 -3.35
N ASP A 751 -21.69 -21.33 -2.87
CA ASP A 751 -22.25 -21.08 -1.52
C ASP A 751 -21.45 -21.74 -0.39
N ARG A 752 -20.11 -21.67 -0.47
CA ARG A 752 -19.30 -22.23 0.59
C ARG A 752 -19.35 -21.35 1.84
N GLN A 753 -19.71 -21.94 2.95
CA GLN A 753 -19.60 -21.31 4.26
C GLN A 753 -18.13 -21.25 4.69
N ASN A 754 -17.43 -20.17 4.26
CA ASN A 754 -16.08 -19.90 4.66
C ASN A 754 -16.06 -19.28 6.05
N LEU A 755 -15.37 -19.88 6.98
CA LEU A 755 -15.26 -19.35 8.33
C LEU A 755 -14.44 -18.07 8.35
N PHE A 756 -14.99 -17.00 8.93
CA PHE A 756 -14.30 -15.74 9.16
C PHE A 756 -13.57 -15.78 10.50
N TYR A 757 -14.32 -15.94 11.61
CA TYR A 757 -13.76 -16.13 12.93
C TYR A 757 -14.72 -16.95 13.82
N LEU A 758 -14.23 -17.37 14.98
CA LEU A 758 -15.03 -18.01 16.03
C LEU A 758 -15.21 -16.98 17.16
N ASP A 759 -16.44 -16.60 17.42
CA ASP A 759 -16.75 -15.82 18.61
C ASP A 759 -16.55 -16.70 19.84
N VAL A 760 -15.53 -16.38 20.62
CA VAL A 760 -15.13 -17.19 21.77
C VAL A 760 -16.13 -17.10 22.94
N PHE A 761 -16.97 -16.07 22.99
CA PHE A 761 -17.96 -15.93 24.08
C PHE A 761 -19.26 -16.62 23.79
N THR A 762 -19.77 -16.45 22.59
CA THR A 762 -21.01 -17.09 22.16
C THR A 762 -20.78 -18.50 21.65
N LEU A 763 -19.51 -18.88 21.38
CA LEU A 763 -19.12 -20.10 20.67
C LEU A 763 -19.79 -20.21 19.30
N ARG A 764 -20.21 -19.06 18.74
CA ARG A 764 -20.81 -18.98 17.41
C ARG A 764 -19.74 -18.89 16.34
N ARG A 765 -20.06 -19.52 15.25
CA ARG A 765 -19.30 -19.41 14.02
C ARG A 765 -19.78 -18.15 13.27
N VAL A 766 -18.86 -17.25 12.93
CA VAL A 766 -19.14 -16.13 12.03
C VAL A 766 -18.56 -16.47 10.67
N ASP A 767 -19.41 -16.57 9.67
CA ASP A 767 -19.02 -16.92 8.31
C ASP A 767 -18.79 -15.65 7.46
N GLN A 768 -18.03 -15.83 6.41
CA GLN A 768 -17.88 -14.85 5.34
C GLN A 768 -19.14 -14.82 4.48
N LEU A 769 -19.17 -13.93 3.47
CA LEU A 769 -20.35 -13.76 2.64
C LEU A 769 -20.80 -15.04 1.95
N PRO A 770 -22.11 -15.35 1.95
CA PRO A 770 -22.70 -16.49 1.28
C PRO A 770 -22.70 -16.30 -0.25
N PHE A 771 -23.46 -17.10 -0.98
CA PHE A 771 -23.78 -16.85 -2.38
C PHE A 771 -24.47 -15.48 -2.54
N ILE A 772 -23.85 -14.58 -3.32
CA ILE A 772 -24.41 -13.24 -3.58
C ILE A 772 -24.51 -13.01 -5.08
N PRO A 773 -25.72 -12.89 -5.63
CA PRO A 773 -25.88 -12.41 -6.99
C PRO A 773 -25.52 -10.92 -7.04
N THR A 774 -24.77 -10.54 -8.06
CA THR A 774 -24.38 -9.15 -8.32
C THR A 774 -24.91 -8.71 -9.67
N PHE A 775 -25.31 -7.46 -9.78
CA PHE A 775 -25.66 -6.81 -11.03
C PHE A 775 -25.32 -5.33 -10.93
N GLY A 776 -25.01 -4.72 -12.04
CA GLY A 776 -24.65 -3.32 -12.04
C GLY A 776 -24.88 -2.69 -13.42
N LEU A 777 -25.11 -1.41 -13.40
CA LEU A 777 -25.19 -0.58 -14.59
C LEU A 777 -24.25 0.61 -14.42
N LYS A 778 -23.47 0.91 -15.45
CA LYS A 778 -22.62 2.11 -15.52
C LYS A 778 -22.90 2.81 -16.84
N LEU A 779 -23.33 4.06 -16.75
CA LEU A 779 -23.43 4.95 -17.89
C LEU A 779 -22.17 5.79 -17.97
N GLU A 780 -21.51 5.75 -19.11
CA GLU A 780 -20.31 6.54 -19.41
C GLU A 780 -20.63 7.49 -20.55
N TYR A 781 -20.11 8.71 -20.44
CA TYR A 781 -20.21 9.76 -21.45
C TYR A 781 -18.81 10.38 -21.64
N ASP A 782 -18.28 10.31 -22.89
CA ASP A 782 -16.97 10.81 -23.32
C ASP A 782 -17.11 12.02 -24.23
#